data_fc50dd21ca847a3037dfc512a24b7f63
#
_entry.id   fc50dd21ca847a3037dfc512a24b7f63
#
_cell.length_a   1.000
_cell.length_b   1.000
_cell.length_c   1.000
_cell.angle_alpha   90.00
_cell.angle_beta   90.00
_cell.angle_gamma   90.00
#
_symmetry.space_group_name_H-M   'P 1'
#
loop_
_entity.id
_entity.type
_entity.pdbx_description
1 polymer ?
#
loop_
_entity_poly.entity_id
_entity_poly.type
_entity_poly.pdbx_seq_one_letter_code
_entity_poly.pdbx_strand_id
1 'polypeptide(L)'
;MIDTMLVRGAKVHNLKNIDVEIPLGKIVGIAGVSGSGKSSLALGVLYAEGSRRYLEALSTYTRRRMTQASKASVDEVLHVPAALALHQRPGVPGIRSTFGTGTELLSSLRLMYSRLASHRCPNGHELAPSLLVAAGKELVCPTCGAHFYAPSAEELAFNSQGACQTCGGTGVVRTVDLDTLVPDDSLTIDEGAVAPWNSLMWSLMTDICRAMGVRTDVPFRDLTEQEKDIVYHGPAEKKHILYHAKKAGSNDFAELDFTYYNAVYTVENALAKVKDEKGMKRVEKFLKEDVCPDCRGTRLSAAARAPKVRGISLDEACTMTLAQLVEWVRGVPASLPEDMRPMAESICEAFQSTAKRLMDLGLGYLTLDRSAATLSTGERQRMQLARAVRNRTTGVLYVLDEPSIGLHPSNIVGLTGVMHDLVDDGNSVILVDHDTQILKEADWIVEMGPEAGAKGGHVIAQGTIPAIEENPASQIGPFLSGKAETELRPRAAKEAVFADGTMHLSTSQIHTVKPLEVEIPKGRLTVVTGVSGSGKTTMVLESLIPALEASISGSALPAHIRAVKADGIAHVKLIDATPIGINVRSTVATYAGVHDELRKLYARSADAKEGGYQASDFSYNTGSLRCPGCDGTGEVSLDVQFLPDVNIPCPDCRGSRYARAAYDVKLANKTGKCVSLPELMDMDVASALDFCRDMKTVSQKLGILKRLGLGYLTLGEETPSLSGGEAQRLKLASEIGKTQTDSVFVFDEPSIGLHPLDVRVLLGVFQALLDSGATVVVIEHDLDVIRNADHIIDMGPGGGDAGGRIIAAGTPDEIRQDPASVTGRYL
;
A
#
# COMPACT_ATOMS: atom_id res chain seq x y z
N MET A 1 -35.78 11.75 20.97
CA MET A 1 -34.75 10.83 20.40
C MET A 1 -33.39 11.44 20.70
N ILE A 2 -32.35 10.62 20.88
CA ILE A 2 -30.97 11.13 21.04
C ILE A 2 -30.45 11.41 19.65
N ASP A 3 -30.20 12.68 19.33
CA ASP A 3 -29.90 13.10 17.97
C ASP A 3 -28.42 13.54 17.81
N THR A 4 -27.62 13.42 18.90
CA THR A 4 -26.23 13.95 18.91
C THR A 4 -25.32 13.06 19.76
N MET A 5 -24.12 12.81 19.23
CA MET A 5 -22.98 12.28 19.98
C MET A 5 -22.25 13.44 20.64
N LEU A 6 -21.87 13.25 21.93
CA LEU A 6 -21.11 14.26 22.68
C LEU A 6 -19.73 13.72 23.05
N VAL A 7 -18.70 14.45 22.72
CA VAL A 7 -17.32 14.21 23.14
C VAL A 7 -16.88 15.37 24.01
N ARG A 8 -16.34 15.08 25.20
CA ARG A 8 -15.84 16.09 26.14
C ARG A 8 -14.45 15.75 26.62
N GLY A 9 -13.59 16.74 26.61
CA GLY A 9 -12.25 16.63 27.15
C GLY A 9 -11.34 15.66 26.37
N ALA A 10 -11.45 15.58 25.05
CA ALA A 10 -10.63 14.66 24.26
C ALA A 10 -9.17 15.14 24.18
N LYS A 11 -8.24 14.24 24.54
CA LYS A 11 -6.79 14.49 24.66
C LYS A 11 -5.97 13.42 23.91
N VAL A 12 -6.57 12.74 22.93
CA VAL A 12 -5.92 11.67 22.14
C VAL A 12 -4.90 12.28 21.19
N HIS A 13 -3.68 11.78 21.19
CA HIS A 13 -2.55 12.27 20.37
C HIS A 13 -2.37 13.81 20.53
N ASN A 14 -2.60 14.55 19.43
CA ASN A 14 -2.41 16.00 19.41
C ASN A 14 -3.65 16.81 19.83
N LEU A 15 -4.80 16.16 20.16
CA LEU A 15 -6.01 16.87 20.58
C LEU A 15 -5.81 17.66 21.87
N LYS A 16 -6.30 18.90 21.91
CA LYS A 16 -6.10 19.89 22.97
C LYS A 16 -7.30 20.03 23.90
N ASN A 17 -7.72 18.92 24.53
CA ASN A 17 -8.86 18.91 25.48
C ASN A 17 -10.12 19.47 24.82
N ILE A 18 -10.50 18.91 23.67
CA ILE A 18 -11.60 19.43 22.86
C ILE A 18 -12.95 18.87 23.29
N ASP A 19 -13.97 19.71 23.16
CA ASP A 19 -15.38 19.34 23.23
C ASP A 19 -15.97 19.47 21.82
N VAL A 20 -16.77 18.45 21.41
CA VAL A 20 -17.43 18.46 20.10
C VAL A 20 -18.79 17.76 20.16
N GLU A 21 -19.74 18.31 19.45
CA GLU A 21 -21.09 17.77 19.24
C GLU A 21 -21.25 17.33 17.80
N ILE A 22 -21.66 16.08 17.60
CA ILE A 22 -21.73 15.45 16.28
C ILE A 22 -23.13 14.88 16.07
N PRO A 23 -23.90 15.33 15.08
CA PRO A 23 -25.25 14.85 14.83
C PRO A 23 -25.26 13.37 14.40
N LEU A 24 -26.26 12.61 14.85
CA LEU A 24 -26.53 11.23 14.46
C LEU A 24 -27.44 11.18 13.23
N GLY A 25 -27.37 10.06 12.49
CA GLY A 25 -28.19 9.85 11.29
C GLY A 25 -27.85 10.82 10.16
N LYS A 26 -26.61 11.26 10.09
CA LYS A 26 -26.10 12.26 9.15
C LYS A 26 -24.75 11.85 8.58
N ILE A 27 -24.38 12.47 7.45
CA ILE A 27 -23.00 12.49 6.95
C ILE A 27 -22.28 13.66 7.59
N VAL A 28 -21.27 13.38 8.41
CA VAL A 28 -20.47 14.41 9.10
C VAL A 28 -19.05 14.39 8.56
N GLY A 29 -18.66 15.48 7.91
CA GLY A 29 -17.28 15.68 7.41
C GLY A 29 -16.35 16.16 8.53
N ILE A 30 -15.19 15.54 8.68
CA ILE A 30 -14.09 16.04 9.52
C ILE A 30 -12.99 16.53 8.59
N ALA A 31 -12.83 17.85 8.50
CA ALA A 31 -11.90 18.54 7.61
C ALA A 31 -10.74 19.19 8.40
N GLY A 32 -9.74 19.69 7.69
CA GLY A 32 -8.60 20.45 8.25
C GLY A 32 -7.26 20.03 7.65
N VAL A 33 -6.22 20.80 7.88
CA VAL A 33 -4.86 20.55 7.34
C VAL A 33 -4.29 19.20 7.82
N SER A 34 -3.31 18.67 7.09
CA SER A 34 -2.62 17.43 7.47
C SER A 34 -1.99 17.60 8.86
N GLY A 35 -2.13 16.58 9.74
CA GLY A 35 -1.63 16.64 11.12
C GLY A 35 -2.44 17.53 12.09
N SER A 36 -3.61 18.06 11.71
CA SER A 36 -4.46 18.88 12.59
C SER A 36 -5.25 18.10 13.65
N GLY A 37 -5.28 16.76 13.59
CA GLY A 37 -5.96 15.91 14.58
C GLY A 37 -7.26 15.26 14.09
N LYS A 38 -7.57 15.29 12.77
CA LYS A 38 -8.76 14.68 12.19
C LYS A 38 -8.90 13.18 12.52
N SER A 39 -7.89 12.39 12.18
CA SER A 39 -7.88 10.95 12.47
C SER A 39 -7.82 10.67 13.96
N SER A 40 -7.21 11.57 14.76
CA SER A 40 -7.25 11.48 16.22
C SER A 40 -8.67 11.58 16.77
N LEU A 41 -9.50 12.47 16.23
CA LEU A 41 -10.92 12.57 16.59
C LEU A 41 -11.74 11.40 16.04
N ALA A 42 -11.64 11.13 14.73
CA ALA A 42 -12.45 10.12 14.06
C ALA A 42 -12.14 8.70 14.52
N LEU A 43 -10.87 8.29 14.42
CA LEU A 43 -10.43 6.93 14.76
C LEU A 43 -10.03 6.80 16.23
N GLY A 44 -9.26 7.77 16.75
CA GLY A 44 -8.75 7.72 18.11
C GLY A 44 -9.80 7.94 19.20
N VAL A 45 -10.89 8.63 18.90
CA VAL A 45 -11.99 8.87 19.86
C VAL A 45 -13.25 8.14 19.44
N LEU A 46 -13.91 8.53 18.33
CA LEU A 46 -15.24 8.05 17.98
C LEU A 46 -15.26 6.56 17.67
N TYR A 47 -14.37 6.09 16.78
CA TYR A 47 -14.26 4.67 16.48
C TYR A 47 -13.79 3.86 17.68
N ALA A 48 -12.75 4.31 18.39
CA ALA A 48 -12.20 3.58 19.53
C ALA A 48 -13.27 3.36 20.62
N GLU A 49 -14.04 4.38 20.98
CA GLU A 49 -15.11 4.27 21.98
C GLU A 49 -16.32 3.47 21.48
N GLY A 50 -16.76 3.67 20.23
CA GLY A 50 -17.86 2.89 19.64
C GLY A 50 -17.53 1.41 19.49
N SER A 51 -16.33 1.09 19.00
CA SER A 51 -15.84 -0.28 18.89
C SER A 51 -15.67 -0.94 20.26
N ARG A 52 -15.10 -0.24 21.25
CA ARG A 52 -14.93 -0.74 22.62
C ARG A 52 -16.26 -1.10 23.27
N ARG A 53 -17.27 -0.23 23.19
CA ARG A 53 -18.61 -0.47 23.76
C ARG A 53 -19.28 -1.68 23.12
N TYR A 54 -19.16 -1.82 21.81
CA TYR A 54 -19.66 -3.01 21.10
C TYR A 54 -18.97 -4.28 21.59
N LEU A 55 -17.63 -4.27 21.71
CA LEU A 55 -16.86 -5.42 22.19
C LEU A 55 -17.15 -5.76 23.65
N GLU A 56 -17.44 -4.77 24.50
CA GLU A 56 -17.81 -4.99 25.90
C GLU A 56 -19.16 -5.73 26.04
N ALA A 57 -20.06 -5.57 25.09
CA ALA A 57 -21.32 -6.30 25.03
C ALA A 57 -21.16 -7.79 24.62
N LEU A 58 -20.02 -8.18 24.05
CA LEU A 58 -19.75 -9.55 23.62
C LEU A 58 -19.22 -10.43 24.76
N SER A 59 -19.33 -11.76 24.58
CA SER A 59 -18.76 -12.71 25.53
C SER A 59 -17.23 -12.58 25.65
N THR A 60 -16.69 -12.93 26.82
CA THR A 60 -15.24 -12.86 27.08
C THR A 60 -14.41 -13.71 26.09
N TYR A 61 -14.96 -14.83 25.62
CA TYR A 61 -14.32 -15.68 24.63
C TYR A 61 -14.20 -15.00 23.26
N THR A 62 -15.26 -14.33 22.80
CA THR A 62 -15.28 -13.59 21.53
C THR A 62 -14.37 -12.37 21.61
N ARG A 63 -14.41 -11.64 22.72
CA ARG A 63 -13.53 -10.48 22.98
C ARG A 63 -12.05 -10.79 22.85
N ARG A 64 -11.61 -11.95 23.37
CA ARG A 64 -10.18 -12.36 23.32
C ARG A 64 -9.66 -12.64 21.91
N ARG A 65 -10.55 -12.85 20.94
CA ARG A 65 -10.17 -13.14 19.53
C ARG A 65 -10.26 -11.92 18.59
N MET A 66 -10.74 -10.80 19.10
CA MET A 66 -10.91 -9.58 18.31
C MET A 66 -9.88 -8.54 18.75
N THR A 67 -9.31 -7.84 17.79
CA THR A 67 -8.41 -6.72 18.05
C THR A 67 -9.19 -5.64 18.80
N GLN A 68 -8.72 -5.27 19.99
CA GLN A 68 -9.35 -4.23 20.79
C GLN A 68 -8.68 -2.88 20.50
N ALA A 69 -9.49 -1.86 20.22
CA ALA A 69 -9.00 -0.50 20.24
C ALA A 69 -8.62 -0.09 21.68
N SER A 70 -7.51 0.63 21.82
CA SER A 70 -7.09 1.19 23.11
C SER A 70 -8.15 2.18 23.62
N LYS A 71 -8.32 2.27 24.94
CA LYS A 71 -9.22 3.26 25.54
C LYS A 71 -8.79 4.67 25.16
N ALA A 72 -9.73 5.45 24.62
CA ALA A 72 -9.46 6.84 24.28
C ALA A 72 -9.17 7.69 25.53
N SER A 73 -8.23 8.63 25.42
CA SER A 73 -7.98 9.61 26.48
C SER A 73 -8.99 10.75 26.38
N VAL A 74 -10.16 10.55 26.98
CA VAL A 74 -11.30 11.49 26.98
C VAL A 74 -11.89 11.55 28.37
N ASP A 75 -12.47 12.70 28.75
CA ASP A 75 -13.17 12.82 30.01
C ASP A 75 -14.54 12.12 29.94
N GLU A 76 -15.32 12.35 28.87
CA GLU A 76 -16.62 11.71 28.65
C GLU A 76 -16.94 11.58 27.14
N VAL A 77 -17.57 10.45 26.77
CA VAL A 77 -18.14 10.27 25.42
C VAL A 77 -19.54 9.67 25.57
N LEU A 78 -20.58 10.36 25.09
CA LEU A 78 -21.96 9.95 25.19
C LEU A 78 -22.57 9.65 23.82
N HIS A 79 -23.46 8.69 23.78
CA HIS A 79 -24.35 8.34 22.67
C HIS A 79 -23.60 7.86 21.38
N VAL A 80 -22.36 7.42 21.51
CA VAL A 80 -21.65 6.85 20.35
C VAL A 80 -22.18 5.45 20.06
N PRO A 81 -22.66 5.19 18.82
CA PRO A 81 -23.10 3.85 18.40
C PRO A 81 -21.95 2.86 18.32
N ALA A 82 -22.28 1.58 18.08
CA ALA A 82 -21.27 0.61 17.62
C ALA A 82 -20.60 1.12 16.36
N ALA A 83 -19.26 1.15 16.33
CA ALA A 83 -18.53 1.77 15.25
C ALA A 83 -17.75 0.77 14.38
N LEU A 84 -17.77 0.98 13.09
CA LEU A 84 -16.95 0.31 12.08
C LEU A 84 -16.06 1.33 11.39
N ALA A 85 -14.76 1.04 11.27
CA ALA A 85 -13.83 1.92 10.58
C ALA A 85 -13.32 1.30 9.27
N LEU A 86 -13.22 2.15 8.26
CA LEU A 86 -12.52 1.89 7.01
C LEU A 86 -11.28 2.77 7.00
N HIS A 87 -10.14 2.16 7.28
CA HIS A 87 -8.87 2.87 7.39
C HIS A 87 -8.34 3.29 6.02
N GLN A 88 -7.63 4.38 5.99
CA GLN A 88 -6.92 4.90 4.80
C GLN A 88 -6.07 3.83 4.11
N ARG A 89 -5.41 2.96 4.87
CA ARG A 89 -4.56 1.88 4.36
C ARG A 89 -5.04 0.53 4.87
N PRO A 90 -5.91 -0.15 4.10
CA PRO A 90 -6.25 -1.52 4.41
C PRO A 90 -5.02 -2.42 4.34
N GLY A 91 -4.90 -3.36 5.27
CA GLY A 91 -3.83 -4.36 5.24
C GLY A 91 -3.78 -5.11 3.90
N VAL A 92 -2.59 -5.49 3.47
CA VAL A 92 -2.41 -6.27 2.23
C VAL A 92 -2.88 -7.70 2.50
N PRO A 93 -3.89 -8.19 1.77
CA PRO A 93 -4.39 -9.55 1.95
C PRO A 93 -3.37 -10.61 1.52
N GLY A 94 -3.47 -11.80 2.11
CA GLY A 94 -2.60 -12.93 1.75
C GLY A 94 -2.81 -13.41 0.30
N ILE A 95 -1.86 -14.19 -0.22
CA ILE A 95 -1.79 -14.70 -1.61
C ILE A 95 -3.06 -15.46 -2.07
N ARG A 96 -3.83 -16.03 -1.14
CA ARG A 96 -5.10 -16.73 -1.44
C ARG A 96 -6.30 -15.79 -1.53
N SER A 97 -6.14 -14.51 -1.25
CA SER A 97 -7.22 -13.55 -1.35
C SER A 97 -7.33 -12.99 -2.75
N THR A 98 -8.55 -12.98 -3.29
CA THR A 98 -8.87 -12.36 -4.58
C THR A 98 -9.93 -11.29 -4.39
N PHE A 99 -10.14 -10.45 -5.40
CA PHE A 99 -11.26 -9.51 -5.44
C PHE A 99 -12.60 -10.23 -5.20
N GLY A 100 -12.81 -11.40 -5.83
CA GLY A 100 -14.02 -12.20 -5.65
C GLY A 100 -14.23 -12.75 -4.24
N THR A 101 -13.14 -13.12 -3.52
CA THR A 101 -13.24 -13.55 -2.11
C THR A 101 -13.40 -12.36 -1.17
N GLY A 102 -12.71 -11.26 -1.44
CA GLY A 102 -12.79 -10.03 -0.65
C GLY A 102 -14.16 -9.37 -0.70
N THR A 103 -14.85 -9.45 -1.84
CA THR A 103 -16.23 -8.94 -2.03
C THR A 103 -17.31 -9.96 -1.70
N GLU A 104 -16.95 -11.22 -1.44
CA GLU A 104 -17.85 -12.37 -1.27
C GLU A 104 -18.69 -12.72 -2.53
N LEU A 105 -18.50 -12.01 -3.65
CA LEU A 105 -19.17 -12.32 -4.93
C LEU A 105 -18.86 -13.74 -5.42
N LEU A 106 -17.64 -14.21 -5.18
CA LEU A 106 -17.23 -15.56 -5.53
C LEU A 106 -18.04 -16.61 -4.78
N SER A 107 -18.49 -16.34 -3.56
CA SER A 107 -19.36 -17.24 -2.80
C SER A 107 -20.73 -17.39 -3.44
N SER A 108 -21.32 -16.27 -3.89
CA SER A 108 -22.58 -16.28 -4.63
C SER A 108 -22.43 -16.96 -6.00
N LEU A 109 -21.32 -16.74 -6.69
CA LEU A 109 -21.03 -17.38 -7.96
C LEU A 109 -20.84 -18.90 -7.79
N ARG A 110 -20.11 -19.37 -6.78
CA ARG A 110 -19.98 -20.80 -6.46
C ARG A 110 -21.33 -21.44 -6.15
N LEU A 111 -22.23 -20.73 -5.49
CA LEU A 111 -23.59 -21.21 -5.25
C LEU A 111 -24.35 -21.39 -6.55
N MET A 112 -24.25 -20.46 -7.51
CA MET A 112 -24.81 -20.63 -8.85
C MET A 112 -24.28 -21.90 -9.51
N TYR A 113 -22.97 -22.11 -9.52
CA TYR A 113 -22.36 -23.29 -10.13
C TYR A 113 -22.73 -24.59 -9.43
N SER A 114 -22.89 -24.58 -8.11
CA SER A 114 -23.34 -25.73 -7.36
C SER A 114 -24.79 -26.12 -7.66
N ARG A 115 -25.67 -25.13 -7.87
CA ARG A 115 -27.12 -25.33 -7.92
C ARG A 115 -27.75 -25.25 -9.31
N LEU A 116 -27.13 -24.50 -10.22
CA LEU A 116 -27.72 -24.17 -11.53
C LEU A 116 -26.89 -24.68 -12.71
N ALA A 117 -25.74 -25.31 -12.48
CA ALA A 117 -24.85 -25.76 -13.53
C ALA A 117 -25.25 -27.11 -14.14
N SER A 118 -24.77 -27.40 -15.35
CA SER A 118 -24.59 -28.75 -15.83
C SER A 118 -23.43 -29.43 -15.12
N HIS A 119 -23.53 -30.69 -14.80
CA HIS A 119 -22.51 -31.44 -14.08
C HIS A 119 -22.08 -32.68 -14.84
N ARG A 120 -20.86 -33.16 -14.60
CA ARG A 120 -20.34 -34.40 -15.16
C ARG A 120 -20.43 -35.53 -14.15
N CYS A 121 -20.92 -36.67 -14.58
CA CYS A 121 -20.86 -37.87 -13.77
C CYS A 121 -19.40 -38.37 -13.62
N PRO A 122 -19.10 -39.30 -12.70
CA PRO A 122 -17.75 -39.86 -12.54
C PRO A 122 -17.14 -40.46 -13.79
N ASN A 123 -17.99 -40.89 -14.72
CA ASN A 123 -17.58 -41.46 -16.02
C ASN A 123 -17.52 -40.41 -17.15
N GLY A 124 -17.64 -39.09 -16.81
CA GLY A 124 -17.44 -38.00 -17.75
C GLY A 124 -18.66 -37.55 -18.57
N HIS A 125 -19.81 -38.19 -18.43
CA HIS A 125 -21.04 -37.81 -19.15
C HIS A 125 -21.64 -36.54 -18.53
N GLU A 126 -22.07 -35.61 -19.38
CA GLU A 126 -22.66 -34.35 -18.97
C GLU A 126 -24.18 -34.52 -18.70
N LEU A 127 -24.62 -34.00 -17.56
CA LEU A 127 -26.02 -33.91 -17.16
C LEU A 127 -26.46 -32.43 -17.16
N ALA A 128 -27.60 -32.18 -17.80
CA ALA A 128 -28.21 -30.86 -17.84
C ALA A 128 -28.64 -30.38 -16.44
N PRO A 129 -28.78 -29.09 -16.24
CA PRO A 129 -29.36 -28.52 -15.03
C PRO A 129 -30.76 -29.10 -14.76
N SER A 130 -31.08 -29.39 -13.50
CA SER A 130 -32.39 -29.94 -13.11
C SER A 130 -32.71 -29.57 -11.66
N LEU A 131 -33.97 -29.72 -11.28
CA LEU A 131 -34.42 -29.56 -9.90
C LEU A 131 -33.67 -30.46 -8.90
N LEU A 132 -33.21 -31.62 -9.32
CA LEU A 132 -32.41 -32.53 -8.46
C LEU A 132 -31.06 -31.87 -8.11
N VAL A 133 -30.39 -31.24 -9.12
CA VAL A 133 -29.17 -30.43 -8.92
C VAL A 133 -29.47 -29.25 -7.98
N ALA A 134 -30.54 -28.50 -8.29
CA ALA A 134 -30.95 -27.35 -7.49
C ALA A 134 -31.25 -27.71 -6.02
N ALA A 135 -31.89 -28.85 -5.78
CA ALA A 135 -32.22 -29.36 -4.46
C ALA A 135 -31.05 -30.11 -3.77
N GLY A 136 -29.90 -30.27 -4.42
CA GLY A 136 -28.77 -31.03 -3.89
C GLY A 136 -29.07 -32.49 -3.63
N LYS A 137 -29.89 -33.10 -4.49
CA LYS A 137 -30.26 -34.50 -4.41
C LYS A 137 -29.31 -35.36 -5.20
N GLU A 138 -29.35 -36.67 -4.94
CA GLU A 138 -28.61 -37.65 -5.71
C GLU A 138 -29.01 -37.64 -7.20
N LEU A 139 -28.01 -37.66 -8.04
CA LEU A 139 -28.16 -37.70 -9.49
C LEU A 139 -27.83 -39.10 -10.03
N VAL A 140 -28.60 -39.55 -10.99
CA VAL A 140 -28.30 -40.77 -11.69
C VAL A 140 -28.01 -40.45 -13.15
N CYS A 141 -26.84 -40.85 -13.63
CA CYS A 141 -26.46 -40.59 -15.01
C CYS A 141 -27.34 -41.43 -15.98
N PRO A 142 -28.08 -40.80 -16.89
CA PRO A 142 -28.95 -41.55 -17.82
C PRO A 142 -28.19 -42.42 -18.81
N THR A 143 -26.89 -42.08 -19.03
CA THR A 143 -26.05 -42.80 -20.00
C THR A 143 -25.37 -44.05 -19.42
N CYS A 144 -24.91 -43.97 -18.14
CA CYS A 144 -24.11 -45.06 -17.54
C CYS A 144 -24.64 -45.57 -16.19
N GLY A 145 -25.74 -45.00 -15.68
CA GLY A 145 -26.33 -45.39 -14.40
C GLY A 145 -25.52 -45.04 -13.16
N ALA A 146 -24.45 -44.31 -13.29
CA ALA A 146 -23.64 -43.90 -12.13
C ALA A 146 -24.42 -42.94 -11.21
N HIS A 147 -24.37 -43.22 -9.92
CA HIS A 147 -24.95 -42.40 -8.87
C HIS A 147 -23.90 -41.42 -8.32
N PHE A 148 -24.25 -40.15 -8.20
CA PHE A 148 -23.33 -39.10 -7.70
C PHE A 148 -24.11 -37.87 -7.21
N TYR A 149 -23.41 -36.94 -6.54
CA TYR A 149 -23.97 -35.66 -6.14
C TYR A 149 -23.27 -34.54 -6.90
N ALA A 150 -24.02 -33.47 -7.19
CA ALA A 150 -23.43 -32.24 -7.68
C ALA A 150 -22.51 -31.66 -6.61
N PRO A 151 -21.33 -31.06 -6.97
CA PRO A 151 -20.43 -30.50 -5.98
C PRO A 151 -21.09 -29.36 -5.20
N SER A 152 -20.85 -29.33 -3.91
CA SER A 152 -21.27 -28.23 -3.03
C SER A 152 -20.49 -26.95 -3.35
N ALA A 153 -20.97 -25.80 -2.89
CA ALA A 153 -20.24 -24.56 -3.05
C ALA A 153 -18.84 -24.57 -2.38
N GLU A 154 -18.63 -25.43 -1.38
CA GLU A 154 -17.33 -25.60 -0.71
C GLU A 154 -16.36 -26.44 -1.54
N GLU A 155 -16.86 -27.45 -2.25
CA GLU A 155 -16.07 -28.25 -3.21
C GLU A 155 -15.70 -27.48 -4.48
N LEU A 156 -16.28 -26.28 -4.68
CA LEU A 156 -15.92 -25.32 -5.73
C LEU A 156 -14.99 -24.20 -5.22
N ALA A 157 -14.56 -24.24 -3.94
CA ALA A 157 -13.73 -23.21 -3.34
C ALA A 157 -12.23 -23.52 -3.48
N PHE A 158 -11.50 -22.66 -4.13
CA PHE A 158 -10.04 -22.84 -4.30
C PHE A 158 -9.22 -22.69 -3.00
N ASN A 159 -9.79 -22.16 -1.96
CA ASN A 159 -9.19 -22.09 -0.62
C ASN A 159 -9.64 -23.21 0.31
N SER A 160 -10.34 -24.19 -0.20
CA SER A 160 -10.85 -25.37 0.49
C SER A 160 -10.76 -26.60 -0.43
N GLN A 161 -11.82 -27.40 -0.53
CA GLN A 161 -11.84 -28.69 -1.24
C GLN A 161 -11.68 -28.58 -2.76
N GLY A 162 -12.06 -27.43 -3.36
CA GLY A 162 -11.89 -27.15 -4.80
C GLY A 162 -10.49 -26.73 -5.21
N ALA A 163 -9.53 -26.66 -4.29
CA ALA A 163 -8.18 -26.23 -4.56
C ALA A 163 -7.45 -27.13 -5.55
N CYS A 164 -6.66 -26.54 -6.43
CA CYS A 164 -5.66 -27.27 -7.21
C CYS A 164 -4.66 -27.92 -6.25
N GLN A 165 -4.42 -29.21 -6.38
CA GLN A 165 -3.54 -29.95 -5.48
C GLN A 165 -2.08 -29.50 -5.58
N THR A 166 -1.61 -29.16 -6.77
CA THR A 166 -0.22 -28.74 -7.03
C THR A 166 0.13 -27.42 -6.39
N CYS A 167 -0.73 -26.39 -6.51
CA CYS A 167 -0.47 -25.09 -5.93
C CYS A 167 -1.23 -24.82 -4.62
N GLY A 168 -2.03 -25.75 -4.13
CA GLY A 168 -2.84 -25.59 -2.93
C GLY A 168 -3.81 -24.40 -3.00
N GLY A 169 -4.27 -24.02 -4.21
CA GLY A 169 -5.21 -22.91 -4.42
C GLY A 169 -4.55 -21.52 -4.51
N THR A 170 -3.22 -21.43 -4.62
CA THR A 170 -2.51 -20.13 -4.80
C THR A 170 -2.50 -19.65 -6.25
N GLY A 171 -2.61 -20.57 -7.23
CA GLY A 171 -2.52 -20.31 -8.66
C GLY A 171 -1.08 -20.24 -9.17
N VAL A 172 -0.11 -20.16 -8.27
CA VAL A 172 1.32 -20.09 -8.58
C VAL A 172 2.09 -21.18 -7.84
N VAL A 173 3.23 -21.54 -8.38
CA VAL A 173 4.22 -22.41 -7.73
C VAL A 173 5.49 -21.61 -7.50
N ARG A 174 6.15 -21.86 -6.37
CA ARG A 174 7.43 -21.24 -6.07
C ARG A 174 8.52 -22.21 -6.42
N THR A 175 9.36 -21.83 -7.36
CA THR A 175 10.53 -22.60 -7.80
C THR A 175 11.79 -21.83 -7.43
N VAL A 176 12.89 -22.56 -7.30
CA VAL A 176 14.20 -21.93 -7.06
C VAL A 176 14.62 -21.18 -8.31
N ASP A 177 14.99 -19.91 -8.14
CA ASP A 177 15.53 -19.08 -9.19
C ASP A 177 17.05 -19.26 -9.26
N LEU A 178 17.51 -19.97 -10.27
CA LEU A 178 18.93 -20.33 -10.43
C LEU A 178 19.82 -19.09 -10.58
N ASP A 179 19.33 -18.02 -11.20
CA ASP A 179 20.09 -16.78 -11.40
C ASP A 179 20.40 -16.07 -10.08
N THR A 180 19.58 -16.27 -9.06
CA THR A 180 19.77 -15.68 -7.73
C THR A 180 20.72 -16.48 -6.83
N LEU A 181 21.01 -17.74 -7.20
CA LEU A 181 21.91 -18.58 -6.41
C LEU A 181 23.36 -18.15 -6.53
N VAL A 182 23.76 -17.62 -7.70
CA VAL A 182 25.09 -17.07 -7.95
C VAL A 182 24.92 -15.67 -8.57
N PRO A 183 24.66 -14.65 -7.78
CA PRO A 183 24.36 -13.30 -8.27
C PRO A 183 25.57 -12.58 -8.87
N ASP A 184 26.80 -13.00 -8.51
CA ASP A 184 28.05 -12.50 -9.06
C ASP A 184 28.98 -13.70 -9.36
N ASP A 185 29.05 -14.04 -10.62
CA ASP A 185 29.86 -15.15 -11.12
C ASP A 185 31.36 -14.83 -11.27
N SER A 186 31.75 -13.58 -11.04
CA SER A 186 33.15 -13.16 -10.97
C SER A 186 33.83 -13.53 -9.65
N LEU A 187 33.04 -13.82 -8.61
CA LEU A 187 33.52 -14.28 -7.32
C LEU A 187 33.83 -15.79 -7.35
N THR A 188 34.75 -16.19 -6.50
CA THR A 188 35.04 -17.60 -6.22
C THR A 188 34.02 -18.15 -5.20
N ILE A 189 33.87 -19.48 -5.12
CA ILE A 189 33.05 -20.11 -4.07
C ILE A 189 33.61 -19.77 -2.68
N ASP A 190 34.95 -19.70 -2.54
CA ASP A 190 35.64 -19.32 -1.30
C ASP A 190 35.31 -17.86 -0.90
N GLU A 191 35.09 -16.97 -1.85
CA GLU A 191 34.69 -15.59 -1.63
C GLU A 191 33.17 -15.43 -1.42
N GLY A 192 32.41 -16.52 -1.60
CA GLY A 192 30.99 -16.56 -1.34
C GLY A 192 30.08 -16.39 -2.58
N ALA A 193 30.53 -16.79 -3.75
CA ALA A 193 29.73 -16.75 -4.98
C ALA A 193 28.36 -17.42 -4.82
N VAL A 194 28.26 -18.51 -4.06
CA VAL A 194 27.01 -19.26 -3.83
C VAL A 194 26.24 -18.64 -2.66
N ALA A 195 25.38 -17.72 -2.94
CA ALA A 195 24.63 -16.91 -1.96
C ALA A 195 23.78 -17.70 -0.94
N PRO A 196 23.09 -18.82 -1.29
CA PRO A 196 22.36 -19.62 -0.32
C PRO A 196 23.25 -20.22 0.80
N TRP A 197 24.46 -20.63 0.49
CA TRP A 197 25.37 -21.19 1.47
C TRP A 197 25.83 -20.16 2.51
N ASN A 198 25.89 -18.89 2.12
CA ASN A 198 26.27 -17.81 3.04
C ASN A 198 25.13 -17.35 3.95
N SER A 199 23.87 -17.51 3.53
CA SER A 199 22.71 -16.92 4.20
C SER A 199 21.76 -17.94 4.84
N LEU A 200 21.71 -19.17 4.33
CA LEU A 200 20.77 -20.22 4.75
C LEU A 200 21.46 -21.44 5.34
N MET A 201 22.77 -21.62 5.11
CA MET A 201 23.57 -22.77 5.58
C MET A 201 24.81 -22.31 6.34
N TRP A 202 25.59 -23.27 6.81
CA TRP A 202 26.84 -23.02 7.48
C TRP A 202 27.99 -22.87 6.48
N SER A 203 28.99 -22.08 6.81
CA SER A 203 30.20 -21.83 6.02
C SER A 203 31.02 -23.08 5.64
N LEU A 204 30.71 -24.21 6.22
CA LEU A 204 31.32 -25.53 5.93
C LEU A 204 31.00 -26.03 4.52
N MET A 205 29.98 -25.55 3.86
CA MET A 205 29.54 -26.08 2.56
C MET A 205 30.60 -25.89 1.48
N THR A 206 31.40 -24.83 1.57
CA THR A 206 32.50 -24.57 0.67
C THR A 206 33.58 -25.69 0.74
N ASP A 207 33.96 -26.10 1.96
CA ASP A 207 34.95 -27.17 2.14
C ASP A 207 34.44 -28.53 1.68
N ILE A 208 33.14 -28.80 1.90
CA ILE A 208 32.48 -30.00 1.42
C ILE A 208 32.37 -30.00 -0.11
N CYS A 209 32.07 -28.85 -0.70
CA CYS A 209 32.02 -28.69 -2.16
C CYS A 209 33.37 -28.99 -2.80
N ARG A 210 34.46 -28.54 -2.20
CA ARG A 210 35.83 -28.90 -2.60
C ARG A 210 36.08 -30.40 -2.54
N ALA A 211 35.57 -31.08 -1.49
CA ALA A 211 35.66 -32.54 -1.36
C ALA A 211 34.74 -33.28 -2.38
N MET A 212 33.79 -32.61 -2.99
CA MET A 212 33.02 -33.12 -4.15
C MET A 212 33.78 -33.01 -5.47
N GLY A 213 34.97 -32.42 -5.48
CA GLY A 213 35.82 -32.27 -6.66
C GLY A 213 35.63 -30.97 -7.43
N VAL A 214 35.00 -29.96 -6.83
CA VAL A 214 34.78 -28.62 -7.41
C VAL A 214 35.95 -27.70 -7.00
N ARG A 215 36.48 -26.92 -7.95
CA ARG A 215 37.51 -25.91 -7.68
C ARG A 215 36.82 -24.69 -7.01
N THR A 216 37.11 -24.43 -5.77
CA THR A 216 36.46 -23.35 -5.02
C THR A 216 37.21 -22.02 -5.04
N ASP A 217 38.42 -22.02 -5.55
CA ASP A 217 39.40 -20.94 -5.60
C ASP A 217 39.49 -20.20 -6.97
N VAL A 218 38.65 -20.60 -7.92
CA VAL A 218 38.52 -19.91 -9.23
C VAL A 218 37.18 -19.23 -9.37
N PRO A 219 37.06 -18.14 -10.17
CA PRO A 219 35.77 -17.48 -10.42
C PRO A 219 34.70 -18.48 -10.86
N PHE A 220 33.48 -18.33 -10.40
CA PHE A 220 32.39 -19.28 -10.69
C PHE A 220 32.14 -19.45 -12.19
N ARG A 221 32.26 -18.37 -12.97
CA ARG A 221 32.15 -18.43 -14.44
C ARG A 221 33.19 -19.34 -15.10
N ASP A 222 34.36 -19.53 -14.49
CA ASP A 222 35.49 -20.31 -15.02
C ASP A 222 35.44 -21.80 -14.58
N LEU A 223 34.40 -22.20 -13.84
CA LEU A 223 34.10 -23.59 -13.53
C LEU A 223 33.63 -24.33 -14.78
N THR A 224 33.93 -25.61 -14.86
CA THR A 224 33.37 -26.47 -15.92
C THR A 224 31.87 -26.70 -15.68
N GLU A 225 31.14 -27.06 -16.72
CA GLU A 225 29.70 -27.36 -16.60
C GLU A 225 29.44 -28.50 -15.61
N GLN A 226 30.33 -29.49 -15.49
CA GLN A 226 30.23 -30.55 -14.48
C GLN A 226 30.38 -30.01 -13.06
N GLU A 227 31.33 -29.09 -12.83
CA GLU A 227 31.49 -28.45 -11.51
C GLU A 227 30.29 -27.60 -11.16
N LYS A 228 29.75 -26.82 -12.11
CA LYS A 228 28.52 -26.03 -11.92
C LYS A 228 27.33 -26.94 -11.63
N ASP A 229 27.17 -28.05 -12.34
CA ASP A 229 26.10 -29.01 -12.09
C ASP A 229 26.19 -29.61 -10.69
N ILE A 230 27.41 -29.93 -10.20
CA ILE A 230 27.61 -30.36 -8.82
C ILE A 230 27.14 -29.27 -7.84
N VAL A 231 27.45 -28.01 -8.08
CA VAL A 231 27.03 -26.91 -7.21
C VAL A 231 25.51 -26.75 -7.20
N TYR A 232 24.86 -26.82 -8.35
CA TYR A 232 23.41 -26.64 -8.46
C TYR A 232 22.60 -27.89 -8.08
N HIS A 233 23.03 -29.10 -8.49
CA HIS A 233 22.23 -30.32 -8.47
C HIS A 233 22.97 -31.54 -7.92
N GLY A 234 24.22 -31.40 -7.49
CA GLY A 234 25.02 -32.54 -7.01
C GLY A 234 24.34 -33.34 -5.93
N PRO A 235 24.60 -34.67 -5.86
CA PRO A 235 23.94 -35.59 -4.94
C PRO A 235 24.33 -35.32 -3.48
N ALA A 236 23.39 -35.61 -2.57
CA ALA A 236 23.64 -35.51 -1.12
C ALA A 236 24.59 -36.65 -0.67
N GLU A 237 25.87 -36.44 -0.78
CA GLU A 237 26.90 -37.38 -0.38
C GLU A 237 27.56 -36.96 0.93
N LYS A 238 27.89 -37.96 1.78
CA LYS A 238 28.63 -37.73 3.01
C LYS A 238 30.13 -37.68 2.71
N LYS A 239 30.78 -36.56 3.04
CA LYS A 239 32.22 -36.36 2.84
C LYS A 239 32.91 -36.14 4.16
N HIS A 240 34.12 -36.63 4.22
CA HIS A 240 35.03 -36.43 5.35
C HIS A 240 35.87 -35.18 5.07
N ILE A 241 35.80 -34.17 5.96
CA ILE A 241 36.51 -32.90 5.82
C ILE A 241 37.33 -32.57 7.06
N LEU A 242 38.47 -31.92 6.83
CA LEU A 242 39.28 -31.29 7.87
C LEU A 242 38.83 -29.86 8.06
N TYR A 243 38.17 -29.55 9.15
CA TYR A 243 37.64 -28.23 9.45
C TYR A 243 38.63 -27.41 10.29
N HIS A 244 38.92 -26.19 9.83
CA HIS A 244 39.66 -25.19 10.59
C HIS A 244 38.69 -24.29 11.36
N ALA A 245 38.69 -24.36 12.67
CA ALA A 245 37.88 -23.45 13.48
C ALA A 245 38.47 -22.04 13.43
N LYS A 246 37.71 -21.10 12.87
CA LYS A 246 38.06 -19.65 12.80
C LYS A 246 37.93 -18.97 14.18
N LYS A 247 38.49 -19.52 15.25
CA LYS A 247 38.65 -18.80 16.51
C LYS A 247 40.07 -18.24 16.57
N ALA A 248 40.20 -16.96 16.78
CA ALA A 248 41.47 -16.29 16.94
C ALA A 248 42.27 -16.98 18.09
N GLY A 249 43.34 -17.70 17.73
CA GLY A 249 44.28 -18.25 18.65
C GLY A 249 44.27 -19.78 18.84
N SER A 250 43.43 -20.58 18.18
CA SER A 250 43.53 -22.03 18.20
C SER A 250 43.84 -22.62 16.83
N ASN A 251 44.85 -23.46 16.76
CA ASN A 251 45.24 -24.24 15.59
C ASN A 251 44.59 -25.65 15.64
N ASP A 252 43.37 -25.74 16.16
CA ASP A 252 42.66 -27.00 16.30
C ASP A 252 41.99 -27.39 14.99
N PHE A 253 42.38 -28.55 14.48
CA PHE A 253 41.72 -29.23 13.35
C PHE A 253 40.67 -30.17 13.92
N ALA A 254 39.46 -30.11 13.42
CA ALA A 254 38.44 -31.11 13.70
C ALA A 254 38.13 -31.89 12.41
N GLU A 255 38.16 -33.21 12.53
CA GLU A 255 37.67 -34.09 11.46
C GLU A 255 36.17 -34.24 11.60
N LEU A 256 35.43 -33.88 10.52
CA LEU A 256 33.96 -33.91 10.49
C LEU A 256 33.46 -34.66 9.27
N ASP A 257 32.53 -35.56 9.53
CA ASP A 257 31.72 -36.17 8.46
C ASP A 257 30.48 -35.34 8.22
N PHE A 258 30.36 -34.73 7.06
CA PHE A 258 29.22 -33.87 6.72
C PHE A 258 28.62 -34.24 5.38
N THR A 259 27.28 -34.03 5.24
CA THR A 259 26.59 -34.29 3.99
C THR A 259 26.62 -33.07 3.11
N TYR A 260 26.99 -33.24 1.84
CA TYR A 260 26.91 -32.21 0.83
C TYR A 260 25.44 -31.86 0.53
N TYR A 261 25.15 -30.60 0.49
CA TYR A 261 23.84 -30.07 0.06
C TYR A 261 24.06 -29.02 -1.02
N ASN A 262 23.61 -29.34 -2.24
CA ASN A 262 23.71 -28.42 -3.37
C ASN A 262 22.90 -27.14 -3.15
N ALA A 263 23.13 -26.12 -3.96
CA ALA A 263 22.54 -24.80 -3.80
C ALA A 263 21.00 -24.82 -3.89
N VAL A 264 20.43 -25.59 -4.85
CA VAL A 264 18.97 -25.74 -5.02
C VAL A 264 18.35 -26.40 -3.82
N TYR A 265 18.87 -27.55 -3.38
CA TYR A 265 18.36 -28.25 -2.21
C TYR A 265 18.46 -27.41 -0.94
N THR A 266 19.50 -26.57 -0.82
CA THR A 266 19.66 -25.67 0.34
C THR A 266 18.47 -24.71 0.45
N VAL A 267 18.01 -24.15 -0.67
CA VAL A 267 16.85 -23.25 -0.70
C VAL A 267 15.54 -24.01 -0.46
N GLU A 268 15.36 -25.17 -1.12
CA GLU A 268 14.16 -26.01 -0.95
C GLU A 268 13.99 -26.50 0.50
N ASN A 269 15.08 -26.95 1.12
CA ASN A 269 15.09 -27.41 2.51
C ASN A 269 14.84 -26.25 3.49
N ALA A 270 15.37 -25.06 3.19
CA ALA A 270 15.09 -23.88 3.97
C ALA A 270 13.61 -23.47 3.84
N LEU A 271 13.04 -23.49 2.63
CA LEU A 271 11.63 -23.21 2.38
C LEU A 271 10.70 -24.17 3.13
N ALA A 272 11.02 -25.48 3.09
CA ALA A 272 10.23 -26.51 3.80
C ALA A 272 10.22 -26.32 5.32
N LYS A 273 11.24 -25.65 5.89
CA LYS A 273 11.40 -25.42 7.33
C LYS A 273 10.93 -24.03 7.79
N VAL A 274 10.48 -23.19 6.90
CA VAL A 274 9.97 -21.84 7.25
C VAL A 274 8.74 -21.96 8.14
N LYS A 275 8.79 -21.30 9.30
CA LYS A 275 7.69 -21.26 10.28
C LYS A 275 7.12 -19.85 10.50
N ASP A 276 7.86 -18.83 10.11
CA ASP A 276 7.53 -17.44 10.35
C ASP A 276 7.84 -16.55 9.12
N GLU A 277 7.32 -15.33 9.14
CA GLU A 277 7.54 -14.35 8.08
C GLU A 277 9.01 -13.93 7.91
N LYS A 278 9.76 -13.92 9.01
CA LYS A 278 11.20 -13.58 9.00
C LYS A 278 12.02 -14.67 8.30
N GLY A 279 11.67 -15.94 8.53
CA GLY A 279 12.24 -17.08 7.81
C GLY A 279 11.90 -17.00 6.32
N MET A 280 10.65 -16.68 5.97
CA MET A 280 10.22 -16.54 4.57
C MET A 280 11.01 -15.45 3.83
N LYS A 281 11.17 -14.26 4.39
CA LYS A 281 11.95 -13.16 3.78
C LYS A 281 13.42 -13.53 3.49
N ARG A 282 13.99 -14.48 4.23
CA ARG A 282 15.37 -14.96 3.99
C ARG A 282 15.47 -15.89 2.79
N VAL A 283 14.41 -16.66 2.52
CA VAL A 283 14.38 -17.65 1.44
C VAL A 283 13.81 -17.05 0.15
N GLU A 284 12.85 -16.13 0.27
CA GLU A 284 12.09 -15.53 -0.84
C GLU A 284 12.96 -14.92 -1.93
N LYS A 285 14.11 -14.35 -1.57
CA LYS A 285 15.08 -13.77 -2.51
C LYS A 285 15.71 -14.80 -3.48
N PHE A 286 15.55 -16.09 -3.22
CA PHE A 286 16.05 -17.19 -4.06
C PHE A 286 14.92 -17.92 -4.79
N LEU A 287 13.69 -17.40 -4.72
CA LEU A 287 12.52 -18.02 -5.29
C LEU A 287 11.94 -17.12 -6.39
N LYS A 288 11.47 -17.75 -7.45
CA LYS A 288 10.58 -17.13 -8.43
C LYS A 288 9.20 -17.75 -8.35
N GLU A 289 8.20 -16.95 -8.68
CA GLU A 289 6.81 -17.39 -8.75
C GLU A 289 6.44 -17.62 -10.21
N ASP A 290 6.16 -18.86 -10.55
CA ASP A 290 5.68 -19.26 -11.87
C ASP A 290 4.20 -19.63 -11.80
N VAL A 291 3.47 -19.44 -12.90
CA VAL A 291 2.07 -19.88 -12.99
C VAL A 291 2.00 -21.39 -12.82
N CYS A 292 1.08 -21.86 -11.99
CA CYS A 292 0.92 -23.29 -11.73
C CYS A 292 0.66 -24.05 -13.04
N PRO A 293 1.44 -25.07 -13.39
CA PRO A 293 1.30 -25.79 -14.66
C PRO A 293 -0.03 -26.55 -14.80
N ASP A 294 -0.61 -27.01 -13.69
CA ASP A 294 -1.83 -27.82 -13.69
C ASP A 294 -3.09 -26.96 -13.79
N CYS A 295 -3.23 -25.96 -12.96
CA CYS A 295 -4.41 -25.10 -12.97
C CYS A 295 -4.25 -23.86 -13.88
N ARG A 296 -3.05 -23.57 -14.36
CA ARG A 296 -2.75 -22.41 -15.21
C ARG A 296 -3.24 -21.08 -14.61
N GLY A 297 -3.03 -20.93 -13.29
CA GLY A 297 -3.41 -19.71 -12.56
C GLY A 297 -4.84 -19.70 -12.03
N THR A 298 -5.74 -20.60 -12.45
CA THR A 298 -7.16 -20.60 -12.05
C THR A 298 -7.38 -20.94 -10.58
N ARG A 299 -6.36 -21.48 -9.88
CA ARG A 299 -6.41 -21.91 -8.47
C ARG A 299 -7.28 -23.14 -8.21
N LEU A 300 -8.15 -23.51 -9.16
CA LEU A 300 -9.15 -24.56 -9.04
C LEU A 300 -8.65 -25.92 -9.55
N SER A 301 -9.10 -26.98 -8.92
CA SER A 301 -8.92 -28.35 -9.41
C SER A 301 -9.70 -28.59 -10.70
N ALA A 302 -9.34 -29.63 -11.46
CA ALA A 302 -10.07 -29.99 -12.67
C ALA A 302 -11.56 -30.31 -12.39
N ALA A 303 -11.85 -30.94 -11.24
CA ALA A 303 -13.22 -31.24 -10.82
C ALA A 303 -14.03 -29.96 -10.52
N ALA A 304 -13.42 -28.97 -9.90
CA ALA A 304 -14.07 -27.68 -9.59
C ALA A 304 -14.31 -26.83 -10.86
N ARG A 305 -13.55 -27.05 -11.94
CA ARG A 305 -13.72 -26.39 -13.25
C ARG A 305 -14.71 -27.13 -14.19
N ALA A 306 -15.12 -28.32 -13.82
CA ALA A 306 -15.99 -29.15 -14.69
C ALA A 306 -17.44 -28.63 -14.81
N PRO A 307 -18.10 -28.13 -13.75
CA PRO A 307 -19.46 -27.59 -13.85
C PRO A 307 -19.54 -26.39 -14.78
N LYS A 308 -20.65 -26.31 -15.57
CA LYS A 308 -20.87 -25.22 -16.51
C LYS A 308 -22.26 -24.57 -16.33
N VAL A 309 -22.29 -23.24 -16.32
CA VAL A 309 -23.52 -22.44 -16.40
C VAL A 309 -23.53 -21.73 -17.74
N ARG A 310 -24.52 -21.87 -18.54
CA ARG A 310 -24.59 -21.35 -19.91
C ARG A 310 -23.33 -21.68 -20.75
N GLY A 311 -22.78 -22.89 -20.57
CA GLY A 311 -21.60 -23.36 -21.28
C GLY A 311 -20.25 -22.83 -20.76
N ILE A 312 -20.23 -21.94 -19.77
CA ILE A 312 -19.05 -21.31 -19.20
C ILE A 312 -18.70 -21.97 -17.86
N SER A 313 -17.43 -22.28 -17.62
CA SER A 313 -16.93 -22.82 -16.35
C SER A 313 -16.72 -21.74 -15.29
N LEU A 314 -16.54 -22.13 -14.03
CA LEU A 314 -16.36 -21.19 -12.92
C LEU A 314 -15.10 -20.34 -13.09
N ASP A 315 -13.99 -20.93 -13.53
CA ASP A 315 -12.75 -20.22 -13.79
C ASP A 315 -12.89 -19.23 -14.96
N GLU A 316 -13.53 -19.63 -16.07
CA GLU A 316 -13.83 -18.72 -17.18
C GLU A 316 -14.71 -17.54 -16.73
N ALA A 317 -15.72 -17.78 -15.90
CA ALA A 317 -16.56 -16.71 -15.36
C ALA A 317 -15.77 -15.77 -14.44
N CYS A 318 -14.80 -16.28 -13.66
CA CYS A 318 -13.97 -15.45 -12.78
C CYS A 318 -13.00 -14.53 -13.55
N THR A 319 -12.67 -14.84 -14.80
CA THR A 319 -11.83 -13.98 -15.66
C THR A 319 -12.60 -12.85 -16.36
N MET A 320 -13.92 -12.89 -16.33
CA MET A 320 -14.75 -11.78 -16.81
C MET A 320 -14.58 -10.55 -15.91
N THR A 321 -14.61 -9.36 -16.49
CA THR A 321 -14.76 -8.15 -15.69
C THR A 321 -16.08 -8.18 -14.93
N LEU A 322 -16.16 -7.51 -13.79
CA LEU A 322 -17.41 -7.47 -13.01
C LEU A 322 -18.59 -6.96 -13.86
N ALA A 323 -18.35 -5.98 -14.73
CA ALA A 323 -19.36 -5.46 -15.64
C ALA A 323 -19.87 -6.53 -16.61
N GLN A 324 -18.98 -7.28 -17.25
CA GLN A 324 -19.33 -8.40 -18.13
C GLN A 324 -20.05 -9.51 -17.38
N LEU A 325 -19.56 -9.84 -16.18
CA LEU A 325 -20.13 -10.88 -15.33
C LEU A 325 -21.55 -10.55 -14.88
N VAL A 326 -21.83 -9.30 -14.52
CA VAL A 326 -23.19 -8.83 -14.17
C VAL A 326 -24.15 -9.02 -15.33
N GLU A 327 -23.74 -8.64 -16.54
CA GLU A 327 -24.56 -8.82 -17.74
C GLU A 327 -24.78 -10.31 -18.08
N TRP A 328 -23.75 -11.13 -17.93
CA TRP A 328 -23.86 -12.58 -18.15
C TRP A 328 -24.79 -13.22 -17.11
N VAL A 329 -24.69 -12.87 -15.82
CA VAL A 329 -25.56 -13.39 -14.73
C VAL A 329 -27.02 -13.03 -14.98
N ARG A 330 -27.32 -11.84 -15.50
CA ARG A 330 -28.69 -11.42 -15.83
C ARG A 330 -29.39 -12.38 -16.79
N GLY A 331 -28.64 -13.01 -17.68
CA GLY A 331 -29.19 -13.99 -18.64
C GLY A 331 -29.28 -15.43 -18.11
N VAL A 332 -28.80 -15.74 -16.90
CA VAL A 332 -28.78 -17.12 -16.35
C VAL A 332 -30.18 -17.67 -16.14
N PRO A 333 -31.15 -16.98 -15.51
CA PRO A 333 -32.48 -17.52 -15.27
C PRO A 333 -33.20 -17.95 -16.56
N ALA A 334 -33.09 -17.15 -17.62
CA ALA A 334 -33.73 -17.42 -18.91
C ALA A 334 -33.14 -18.66 -19.65
N SER A 335 -31.92 -19.07 -19.31
CA SER A 335 -31.24 -20.23 -19.91
C SER A 335 -31.56 -21.54 -19.24
N LEU A 336 -32.34 -21.52 -18.16
CA LEU A 336 -32.65 -22.69 -17.34
C LEU A 336 -34.09 -23.20 -17.58
N PRO A 337 -34.37 -24.47 -17.24
CA PRO A 337 -35.72 -24.99 -17.21
C PRO A 337 -36.67 -24.11 -16.40
N GLU A 338 -37.94 -24.07 -16.78
CA GLU A 338 -38.92 -23.15 -16.20
C GLU A 338 -39.08 -23.34 -14.69
N ASP A 339 -39.04 -24.56 -14.25
CA ASP A 339 -39.18 -25.00 -12.85
C ASP A 339 -37.98 -24.58 -11.95
N MET A 340 -36.82 -24.26 -12.55
CA MET A 340 -35.61 -23.77 -11.86
C MET A 340 -35.51 -22.23 -11.78
N ARG A 341 -36.27 -21.51 -12.62
CA ARG A 341 -36.14 -20.04 -12.76
C ARG A 341 -36.34 -19.29 -11.46
N PRO A 342 -37.32 -19.59 -10.58
CA PRO A 342 -37.50 -18.81 -9.35
C PRO A 342 -36.29 -18.88 -8.42
N MET A 343 -35.64 -20.07 -8.32
CA MET A 343 -34.42 -20.21 -7.52
C MET A 343 -33.26 -19.46 -8.18
N ALA A 344 -33.14 -19.57 -9.50
CA ALA A 344 -32.09 -18.91 -10.26
C ALA A 344 -32.19 -17.38 -10.15
N GLU A 345 -33.41 -16.83 -10.24
CA GLU A 345 -33.67 -15.41 -10.05
C GLU A 345 -33.21 -14.94 -8.69
N SER A 346 -33.59 -15.63 -7.60
CA SER A 346 -33.17 -15.27 -6.24
C SER A 346 -31.64 -15.27 -6.05
N ILE A 347 -30.95 -16.28 -6.58
CA ILE A 347 -29.48 -16.35 -6.49
C ILE A 347 -28.82 -15.24 -7.34
N CYS A 348 -29.33 -15.00 -8.54
CA CYS A 348 -28.82 -13.97 -9.43
C CYS A 348 -29.08 -12.56 -8.91
N GLU A 349 -30.24 -12.29 -8.31
CA GLU A 349 -30.57 -11.00 -7.67
C GLU A 349 -29.64 -10.70 -6.48
N ALA A 350 -29.35 -11.69 -5.64
CA ALA A 350 -28.42 -11.54 -4.53
C ALA A 350 -26.99 -11.17 -5.03
N PHE A 351 -26.54 -11.80 -6.13
CA PHE A 351 -25.28 -11.46 -6.77
C PHE A 351 -25.29 -10.04 -7.34
N GLN A 352 -26.34 -9.69 -8.11
CA GLN A 352 -26.46 -8.40 -8.77
C GLN A 352 -26.55 -7.24 -7.78
N SER A 353 -27.25 -7.41 -6.66
CA SER A 353 -27.36 -6.40 -5.59
C SER A 353 -25.98 -6.05 -5.00
N THR A 354 -25.14 -7.07 -4.76
CA THR A 354 -23.77 -6.85 -4.26
C THR A 354 -22.89 -6.25 -5.35
N ALA A 355 -22.99 -6.73 -6.58
CA ALA A 355 -22.19 -6.27 -7.70
C ALA A 355 -22.50 -4.82 -8.09
N LYS A 356 -23.77 -4.38 -7.99
CA LYS A 356 -24.18 -3.01 -8.30
C LYS A 356 -23.37 -1.99 -7.51
N ARG A 357 -23.23 -2.17 -6.19
CA ARG A 357 -22.47 -1.25 -5.34
C ARG A 357 -20.99 -1.16 -5.73
N LEU A 358 -20.40 -2.28 -6.13
CA LEU A 358 -19.03 -2.30 -6.62
C LEU A 358 -18.90 -1.57 -7.97
N MET A 359 -19.92 -1.71 -8.82
CA MET A 359 -20.00 -0.96 -10.08
C MET A 359 -20.11 0.55 -9.81
N ASP A 360 -20.98 0.96 -8.90
CA ASP A 360 -21.18 2.35 -8.50
C ASP A 360 -19.88 2.97 -7.93
N LEU A 361 -19.09 2.16 -7.21
CA LEU A 361 -17.75 2.55 -6.73
C LEU A 361 -16.64 2.48 -7.80
N GLY A 362 -16.99 2.27 -9.06
CA GLY A 362 -16.06 2.28 -10.18
C GLY A 362 -15.13 1.06 -10.25
N LEU A 363 -15.50 -0.09 -9.65
CA LEU A 363 -14.71 -1.33 -9.66
C LEU A 363 -15.16 -2.34 -10.74
N GLY A 364 -15.98 -1.90 -11.68
CA GLY A 364 -16.57 -2.74 -12.73
C GLY A 364 -15.55 -3.38 -13.68
N TYR A 365 -14.35 -2.86 -13.76
CA TYR A 365 -13.28 -3.38 -14.61
C TYR A 365 -12.47 -4.51 -13.97
N LEU A 366 -12.61 -4.76 -12.67
CA LEU A 366 -11.90 -5.82 -11.96
C LEU A 366 -12.53 -7.19 -12.25
N THR A 367 -11.69 -8.22 -12.28
CA THR A 367 -12.08 -9.62 -12.42
C THR A 367 -12.11 -10.31 -11.06
N LEU A 368 -12.95 -11.33 -10.85
CA LEU A 368 -13.06 -11.98 -9.55
C LEU A 368 -11.81 -12.76 -9.14
N ASP A 369 -11.02 -13.21 -10.10
CA ASP A 369 -9.74 -13.91 -9.90
C ASP A 369 -8.56 -12.98 -9.60
N ARG A 370 -8.73 -11.65 -9.81
CA ARG A 370 -7.68 -10.66 -9.52
C ARG A 370 -7.18 -10.81 -8.10
N SER A 371 -5.88 -11.02 -7.94
CA SER A 371 -5.26 -11.12 -6.60
C SER A 371 -5.49 -9.83 -5.81
N ALA A 372 -6.01 -9.96 -4.59
CA ALA A 372 -6.28 -8.81 -3.73
C ALA A 372 -4.98 -8.06 -3.32
N ALA A 373 -3.83 -8.74 -3.34
CA ALA A 373 -2.52 -8.12 -3.10
C ALA A 373 -2.09 -7.16 -4.22
N THR A 374 -2.60 -7.35 -5.44
CA THR A 374 -2.28 -6.49 -6.60
C THR A 374 -3.24 -5.31 -6.77
N LEU A 375 -4.24 -5.19 -5.90
CA LEU A 375 -5.15 -4.05 -5.90
C LEU A 375 -4.46 -2.81 -5.32
N SER A 376 -4.73 -1.65 -5.89
CA SER A 376 -4.31 -0.37 -5.34
C SER A 376 -4.94 -0.12 -3.95
N THR A 377 -4.42 0.83 -3.21
CA THR A 377 -4.96 1.19 -1.88
C THR A 377 -6.42 1.62 -1.99
N GLY A 378 -6.75 2.47 -2.95
CA GLY A 378 -8.13 2.92 -3.18
C GLY A 378 -9.07 1.80 -3.63
N GLU A 379 -8.62 0.86 -4.48
CA GLU A 379 -9.42 -0.31 -4.86
C GLU A 379 -9.73 -1.20 -3.66
N ARG A 380 -8.74 -1.47 -2.80
CA ARG A 380 -8.93 -2.24 -1.56
C ARG A 380 -9.90 -1.57 -0.61
N GLN A 381 -9.79 -0.26 -0.44
CA GLN A 381 -10.68 0.51 0.43
C GLN A 381 -12.13 0.49 -0.08
N ARG A 382 -12.35 0.71 -1.37
CA ARG A 382 -13.69 0.63 -2.00
C ARG A 382 -14.29 -0.77 -1.93
N MET A 383 -13.46 -1.80 -2.11
CA MET A 383 -13.88 -3.19 -1.91
C MET A 383 -14.36 -3.44 -0.47
N GLN A 384 -13.66 -2.91 0.54
CA GLN A 384 -14.08 -3.01 1.95
C GLN A 384 -15.35 -2.20 2.23
N LEU A 385 -15.48 -1.01 1.64
CA LEU A 385 -16.69 -0.18 1.77
C LEU A 385 -17.91 -0.93 1.21
N ALA A 386 -17.84 -1.46 0.00
CA ALA A 386 -18.92 -2.23 -0.60
C ALA A 386 -19.34 -3.44 0.26
N ARG A 387 -18.36 -4.08 0.92
CA ARG A 387 -18.63 -5.18 1.85
C ARG A 387 -19.31 -4.69 3.12
N ALA A 388 -18.89 -3.58 3.70
CA ALA A 388 -19.46 -3.02 4.92
C ALA A 388 -20.94 -2.64 4.75
N VAL A 389 -21.29 -2.04 3.61
CA VAL A 389 -22.65 -1.59 3.27
C VAL A 389 -23.60 -2.75 2.95
N ARG A 390 -23.07 -3.93 2.57
CA ARG A 390 -23.90 -5.08 2.20
C ARG A 390 -24.85 -5.55 3.30
N ASN A 391 -24.44 -5.43 4.56
CA ASN A 391 -25.12 -6.08 5.68
C ASN A 391 -26.39 -5.35 6.16
N ARG A 392 -26.79 -4.21 5.57
CA ARG A 392 -27.96 -3.40 5.94
C ARG A 392 -28.16 -3.31 7.46
N THR A 393 -27.06 -3.07 8.17
CA THR A 393 -27.11 -2.82 9.61
C THR A 393 -27.71 -1.45 9.86
N THR A 394 -28.41 -1.28 10.97
CA THR A 394 -28.99 0.00 11.40
C THR A 394 -28.38 0.42 12.72
N GLY A 395 -28.29 1.72 12.98
CA GLY A 395 -27.77 2.25 14.24
C GLY A 395 -26.27 2.05 14.43
N VAL A 396 -25.50 1.98 13.34
CA VAL A 396 -24.04 1.84 13.33
C VAL A 396 -23.39 3.17 12.94
N LEU A 397 -22.23 3.46 13.52
CA LEU A 397 -21.38 4.56 13.13
C LEU A 397 -20.30 4.05 12.15
N TYR A 398 -20.35 4.50 10.91
CA TYR A 398 -19.32 4.24 9.92
C TYR A 398 -18.29 5.36 9.92
N VAL A 399 -17.05 5.04 10.17
CA VAL A 399 -15.91 5.99 10.10
C VAL A 399 -15.12 5.69 8.84
N LEU A 400 -15.19 6.59 7.88
CA LEU A 400 -14.51 6.49 6.57
C LEU A 400 -13.32 7.44 6.57
N ASP A 401 -12.11 6.86 6.51
CA ASP A 401 -10.87 7.64 6.53
C ASP A 401 -10.32 7.76 5.11
N GLU A 402 -10.48 8.94 4.52
CA GLU A 402 -10.10 9.32 3.16
C GLU A 402 -10.63 8.35 2.08
N PRO A 403 -11.95 8.11 1.99
CA PRO A 403 -12.51 7.17 1.02
C PRO A 403 -12.43 7.64 -0.44
N SER A 404 -12.10 8.91 -0.69
CA SER A 404 -11.89 9.49 -2.02
C SER A 404 -10.54 9.14 -2.64
N ILE A 405 -9.64 8.49 -1.91
CA ILE A 405 -8.28 8.16 -2.37
C ILE A 405 -8.28 7.46 -3.73
N GLY A 406 -7.51 8.03 -4.68
CA GLY A 406 -7.35 7.47 -6.02
C GLY A 406 -8.64 7.45 -6.85
N LEU A 407 -9.65 8.22 -6.44
CA LEU A 407 -10.87 8.42 -7.22
C LEU A 407 -10.71 9.58 -8.20
N HIS A 408 -11.04 9.31 -9.45
CA HIS A 408 -11.31 10.37 -10.41
C HIS A 408 -12.63 11.08 -10.05
N PRO A 409 -12.78 12.39 -10.26
CA PRO A 409 -14.01 13.13 -9.94
C PRO A 409 -15.31 12.47 -10.41
N SER A 410 -15.29 11.79 -11.57
CA SER A 410 -16.45 11.04 -12.08
C SER A 410 -16.91 9.88 -11.19
N ASN A 411 -16.04 9.36 -10.32
CA ASN A 411 -16.34 8.23 -9.44
C ASN A 411 -16.79 8.68 -8.03
N ILE A 412 -16.66 9.97 -7.71
CA ILE A 412 -17.09 10.52 -6.42
C ILE A 412 -18.60 10.38 -6.23
N VAL A 413 -19.38 10.56 -7.30
CA VAL A 413 -20.85 10.40 -7.29
C VAL A 413 -21.28 9.01 -6.78
N GLY A 414 -20.59 7.96 -7.21
CA GLY A 414 -20.90 6.60 -6.73
C GLY A 414 -20.58 6.42 -5.24
N LEU A 415 -19.46 6.99 -4.77
CA LEU A 415 -19.08 6.97 -3.36
C LEU A 415 -20.10 7.74 -2.51
N THR A 416 -20.53 8.89 -2.95
CA THR A 416 -21.55 9.71 -2.28
C THR A 416 -22.88 8.96 -2.19
N GLY A 417 -23.31 8.31 -3.28
CA GLY A 417 -24.51 7.47 -3.27
C GLY A 417 -24.46 6.35 -2.22
N VAL A 418 -23.31 5.71 -2.07
CA VAL A 418 -23.11 4.67 -1.02
C VAL A 418 -23.20 5.26 0.39
N MET A 419 -22.69 6.48 0.64
CA MET A 419 -22.81 7.13 1.94
C MET A 419 -24.27 7.51 2.25
N HIS A 420 -25.02 7.99 1.28
CA HIS A 420 -26.46 8.27 1.44
C HIS A 420 -27.24 6.99 1.72
N ASP A 421 -26.98 5.89 0.99
CA ASP A 421 -27.58 4.57 1.27
C ASP A 421 -27.36 4.15 2.74
N LEU A 422 -26.16 4.37 3.30
CA LEU A 422 -25.87 4.06 4.71
C LEU A 422 -26.72 4.89 5.67
N VAL A 423 -26.88 6.17 5.42
CA VAL A 423 -27.69 7.08 6.24
C VAL A 423 -29.16 6.74 6.11
N ASP A 424 -29.66 6.45 4.92
CA ASP A 424 -31.04 6.05 4.64
C ASP A 424 -31.40 4.71 5.32
N ASP A 425 -30.42 3.80 5.45
CA ASP A 425 -30.54 2.58 6.23
C ASP A 425 -30.51 2.83 7.78
N GLY A 426 -30.50 4.09 8.23
CA GLY A 426 -30.56 4.48 9.65
C GLY A 426 -29.21 4.46 10.38
N ASN A 427 -28.10 4.66 9.67
CA ASN A 427 -26.76 4.73 10.23
C ASN A 427 -26.24 6.18 10.29
N SER A 428 -25.06 6.36 10.89
CA SER A 428 -24.32 7.62 10.89
C SER A 428 -22.99 7.45 10.17
N VAL A 429 -22.56 8.45 9.41
CA VAL A 429 -21.30 8.41 8.66
C VAL A 429 -20.40 9.55 9.14
N ILE A 430 -19.20 9.21 9.58
CA ILE A 430 -18.08 10.16 9.79
C ILE A 430 -17.15 10.02 8.60
N LEU A 431 -17.00 11.10 7.87
CA LEU A 431 -16.16 11.21 6.70
C LEU A 431 -14.93 12.06 7.04
N VAL A 432 -13.75 11.47 7.10
CA VAL A 432 -12.49 12.22 7.12
C VAL A 432 -12.03 12.35 5.69
N ASP A 433 -12.04 13.54 5.14
CA ASP A 433 -11.59 13.75 3.76
C ASP A 433 -11.05 15.18 3.55
N HIS A 434 -10.41 15.41 2.44
CA HIS A 434 -9.84 16.67 2.00
C HIS A 434 -10.46 17.16 0.70
N ASP A 435 -11.07 16.25 -0.07
CA ASP A 435 -11.71 16.58 -1.34
C ASP A 435 -12.97 17.42 -1.09
N THR A 436 -12.95 18.62 -1.64
CA THR A 436 -14.07 19.58 -1.49
C THR A 436 -15.34 19.10 -2.18
N GLN A 437 -15.26 18.24 -3.20
CA GLN A 437 -16.45 17.69 -3.86
C GLN A 437 -17.23 16.76 -2.93
N ILE A 438 -16.52 15.87 -2.24
CA ILE A 438 -17.16 14.94 -1.31
C ILE A 438 -17.56 15.62 0.00
N LEU A 439 -16.78 16.59 0.49
CA LEU A 439 -17.13 17.37 1.68
C LEU A 439 -18.41 18.20 1.51
N LYS A 440 -18.73 18.66 0.29
CA LYS A 440 -19.99 19.35 -0.03
C LYS A 440 -21.24 18.48 0.16
N GLU A 441 -21.09 17.18 0.17
CA GLU A 441 -22.19 16.23 0.41
C GLU A 441 -22.44 15.95 1.90
N ALA A 442 -21.61 16.52 2.81
CA ALA A 442 -21.82 16.38 4.23
C ALA A 442 -22.98 17.27 4.71
N ASP A 443 -23.80 16.78 5.65
CA ASP A 443 -24.81 17.56 6.35
C ASP A 443 -24.18 18.51 7.38
N TRP A 444 -23.03 18.13 7.93
CA TRP A 444 -22.33 18.81 9.00
C TRP A 444 -20.82 18.67 8.82
N ILE A 445 -20.08 19.71 9.13
CA ILE A 445 -18.61 19.68 9.13
C ILE A 445 -18.08 20.02 10.53
N VAL A 446 -17.04 19.30 10.93
CA VAL A 446 -16.17 19.62 12.06
C VAL A 446 -14.77 19.89 11.50
N GLU A 447 -14.31 21.11 11.59
CA GLU A 447 -13.01 21.51 11.07
C GLU A 447 -11.96 21.57 12.17
N MET A 448 -10.88 20.82 11.97
CA MET A 448 -9.75 20.70 12.89
C MET A 448 -8.59 21.59 12.46
N GLY A 449 -7.96 22.27 13.41
CA GLY A 449 -6.87 23.18 13.08
C GLY A 449 -6.31 23.89 14.32
N PRO A 450 -5.78 25.11 14.15
CA PRO A 450 -5.59 25.84 12.88
C PRO A 450 -4.37 25.37 12.06
N GLU A 451 -3.39 24.75 12.72
CA GLU A 451 -2.17 24.23 12.10
C GLU A 451 -2.00 22.73 12.42
N ALA A 452 -0.90 22.17 11.98
CA ALA A 452 -0.51 20.79 12.25
C ALA A 452 0.24 20.64 13.60
N GLY A 453 0.28 19.41 14.12
CA GLY A 453 1.11 19.06 15.30
C GLY A 453 0.75 19.79 16.58
N ALA A 454 1.76 20.39 17.24
CA ALA A 454 1.59 21.05 18.54
C ALA A 454 0.63 22.25 18.53
N LYS A 455 0.48 22.92 17.39
CA LYS A 455 -0.43 24.06 17.19
C LYS A 455 -1.80 23.68 16.65
N GLY A 456 -1.99 22.40 16.28
CA GLY A 456 -3.25 21.82 15.88
C GLY A 456 -4.03 21.26 17.07
N GLY A 457 -5.00 20.37 16.76
CA GLY A 457 -5.76 19.64 17.76
C GLY A 457 -6.92 20.40 18.38
N HIS A 458 -7.34 21.51 17.77
CA HIS A 458 -8.52 22.29 18.15
C HIS A 458 -9.64 22.14 17.11
N VAL A 459 -10.88 22.27 17.55
CA VAL A 459 -12.03 22.51 16.65
C VAL A 459 -12.05 24.01 16.36
N ILE A 460 -11.82 24.41 15.10
CA ILE A 460 -11.79 25.82 14.68
C ILE A 460 -13.14 26.29 14.13
N ALA A 461 -13.90 25.37 13.55
CA ALA A 461 -15.26 25.63 13.05
C ALA A 461 -16.09 24.34 13.11
N GLN A 462 -17.41 24.46 13.30
CA GLN A 462 -18.35 23.36 13.15
C GLN A 462 -19.71 23.90 12.75
N GLY A 463 -20.44 23.14 11.94
CA GLY A 463 -21.76 23.56 11.45
C GLY A 463 -22.14 22.95 10.12
N THR A 464 -23.26 23.42 9.57
CA THR A 464 -23.67 23.11 8.19
C THR A 464 -22.74 23.73 7.17
N ILE A 465 -22.76 23.25 5.92
CA ILE A 465 -21.92 23.80 4.85
C ILE A 465 -22.00 25.31 4.74
N PRO A 466 -23.21 25.94 4.68
CA PRO A 466 -23.31 27.39 4.64
C PRO A 466 -22.68 28.11 5.85
N ALA A 467 -22.81 27.51 7.05
CA ALA A 467 -22.20 28.08 8.25
C ALA A 467 -20.66 28.04 8.21
N ILE A 468 -20.10 26.99 7.64
CA ILE A 468 -18.63 26.85 7.44
C ILE A 468 -18.12 27.83 6.37
N GLU A 469 -18.85 28.00 5.27
CA GLU A 469 -18.51 28.91 4.17
C GLU A 469 -18.48 30.39 4.61
N GLU A 470 -19.32 30.75 5.57
CA GLU A 470 -19.40 32.10 6.14
C GLU A 470 -18.48 32.34 7.33
N ASN A 471 -17.94 31.27 7.93
CA ASN A 471 -17.12 31.38 9.14
C ASN A 471 -15.69 31.87 8.80
N PRO A 472 -15.27 33.07 9.28
CA PRO A 472 -13.94 33.61 8.96
C PRO A 472 -12.79 32.80 9.58
N ALA A 473 -13.05 31.96 10.61
CA ALA A 473 -12.05 31.09 11.20
C ALA A 473 -11.85 29.80 10.37
N SER A 474 -12.78 29.47 9.48
CA SER A 474 -12.69 28.28 8.65
C SER A 474 -11.62 28.42 7.56
N GLN A 475 -10.76 27.41 7.46
CA GLN A 475 -9.74 27.31 6.41
C GLN A 475 -10.28 26.59 5.16
N ILE A 476 -11.25 25.67 5.34
CA ILE A 476 -11.85 24.93 4.22
C ILE A 476 -13.03 25.71 3.59
N GLY A 477 -13.71 26.57 4.33
CA GLY A 477 -14.88 27.32 3.89
C GLY A 477 -14.68 28.08 2.58
N PRO A 478 -13.57 28.82 2.38
CA PRO A 478 -13.27 29.50 1.13
C PRO A 478 -13.18 28.55 -0.08
N PHE A 479 -12.71 27.31 0.12
CA PHE A 479 -12.64 26.30 -0.95
C PHE A 479 -14.01 25.66 -1.21
N LEU A 480 -14.82 25.43 -0.19
CA LEU A 480 -16.20 24.94 -0.34
C LEU A 480 -17.07 25.94 -1.11
N SER A 481 -16.97 27.22 -0.78
CA SER A 481 -17.73 28.29 -1.44
C SER A 481 -17.21 28.65 -2.84
N GLY A 482 -16.05 28.10 -3.26
CA GLY A 482 -15.38 28.47 -4.50
C GLY A 482 -14.78 29.89 -4.50
N LYS A 483 -14.72 30.56 -3.33
CA LYS A 483 -14.08 31.88 -3.20
C LYS A 483 -12.55 31.82 -3.18
N ALA A 484 -11.98 30.67 -2.77
CA ALA A 484 -10.55 30.47 -2.85
C ALA A 484 -10.19 30.08 -4.28
N GLU A 485 -9.40 30.92 -4.93
CA GLU A 485 -8.86 30.62 -6.25
C GLU A 485 -7.74 29.57 -6.16
N THR A 486 -7.64 28.72 -7.18
CA THR A 486 -6.49 27.84 -7.36
C THR A 486 -5.27 28.70 -7.60
N GLU A 487 -4.24 28.53 -6.76
CA GLU A 487 -2.96 29.20 -6.98
C GLU A 487 -2.26 28.57 -8.19
N LEU A 488 -2.07 29.35 -9.25
CA LEU A 488 -1.39 28.87 -10.44
C LEU A 488 0.09 29.18 -10.35
N ARG A 489 0.92 28.13 -10.51
CA ARG A 489 2.35 28.31 -10.74
C ARG A 489 2.62 28.91 -12.13
N PRO A 490 3.80 29.49 -12.38
CA PRO A 490 4.19 29.87 -13.73
C PRO A 490 4.24 28.64 -14.64
N ARG A 491 3.32 28.58 -15.62
CA ARG A 491 3.29 27.50 -16.62
C ARG A 491 4.01 27.92 -17.89
N ALA A 492 4.58 26.98 -18.62
CA ALA A 492 5.13 27.22 -19.95
C ALA A 492 4.02 27.67 -20.93
N ALA A 493 4.31 28.63 -21.79
CA ALA A 493 3.42 28.93 -22.92
C ALA A 493 3.31 27.69 -23.83
N LYS A 494 2.17 27.51 -24.48
CA LYS A 494 1.86 26.34 -25.32
C LYS A 494 3.00 26.00 -26.29
N GLU A 495 3.50 27.02 -26.99
CA GLU A 495 4.58 26.88 -27.98
C GLU A 495 5.93 26.50 -27.37
N ALA A 496 6.09 26.71 -26.06
CA ALA A 496 7.33 26.47 -25.33
C ALA A 496 7.32 25.16 -24.53
N VAL A 497 6.20 24.43 -24.49
CA VAL A 497 6.07 23.20 -23.70
C VAL A 497 7.19 22.20 -24.07
N PHE A 498 7.46 22.00 -25.33
CA PHE A 498 8.47 21.07 -25.85
C PHE A 498 9.83 21.71 -26.19
N ALA A 499 10.08 22.96 -25.81
CA ALA A 499 11.28 23.71 -26.22
C ALA A 499 12.58 23.06 -25.66
N ASP A 500 12.53 22.45 -24.45
CA ASP A 500 13.71 21.84 -23.82
C ASP A 500 13.93 20.37 -24.24
N GLY A 501 13.16 19.90 -25.23
CA GLY A 501 13.22 18.57 -25.79
C GLY A 501 12.09 17.65 -25.31
N THR A 502 12.11 16.40 -25.77
CA THR A 502 11.04 15.44 -25.61
C THR A 502 11.60 14.07 -25.20
N MET A 503 10.91 13.40 -24.29
CA MET A 503 11.04 11.96 -24.11
C MET A 503 9.93 11.28 -24.91
N HIS A 504 10.29 10.23 -25.66
CA HIS A 504 9.32 9.46 -26.45
C HIS A 504 9.31 8.01 -25.95
N LEU A 505 8.09 7.45 -25.78
CA LEU A 505 7.85 6.06 -25.43
C LEU A 505 6.87 5.44 -26.42
N SER A 506 7.20 4.29 -26.97
CA SER A 506 6.32 3.46 -27.82
C SER A 506 6.19 2.07 -27.21
N THR A 507 4.96 1.59 -27.02
CA THR A 507 4.68 0.30 -26.41
C THR A 507 3.84 -0.59 -27.32
N SER A 508 3.96 -1.91 -27.14
CA SER A 508 2.96 -2.89 -27.54
C SER A 508 1.90 -3.00 -26.42
N GLN A 509 0.92 -3.88 -26.61
CA GLN A 509 -0.09 -4.11 -25.57
C GLN A 509 0.53 -4.68 -24.30
N ILE A 510 0.14 -4.13 -23.16
CA ILE A 510 0.45 -4.65 -21.82
C ILE A 510 -0.81 -4.58 -20.95
N HIS A 511 -1.23 -5.71 -20.37
CA HIS A 511 -2.49 -5.82 -19.64
C HIS A 511 -3.67 -5.27 -20.48
N THR A 512 -4.40 -4.30 -19.95
CA THR A 512 -5.50 -3.62 -20.64
C THR A 512 -5.04 -2.42 -21.47
N VAL A 513 -3.78 -1.96 -21.31
CA VAL A 513 -3.23 -0.83 -22.05
C VAL A 513 -2.94 -1.27 -23.48
N LYS A 514 -3.56 -0.59 -24.43
CA LYS A 514 -3.40 -0.81 -25.86
C LYS A 514 -2.03 -0.30 -26.32
N PRO A 515 -1.55 -0.71 -27.50
CA PRO A 515 -0.36 -0.09 -28.08
C PRO A 515 -0.49 1.43 -28.10
N LEU A 516 0.49 2.13 -27.58
CA LEU A 516 0.48 3.60 -27.49
C LEU A 516 1.83 4.21 -27.85
N GLU A 517 1.75 5.44 -28.24
CA GLU A 517 2.89 6.34 -28.41
C GLU A 517 2.64 7.59 -27.58
N VAL A 518 3.64 8.02 -26.83
CA VAL A 518 3.51 9.19 -25.95
C VAL A 518 4.78 10.01 -26.00
N GLU A 519 4.58 11.33 -26.03
CA GLU A 519 5.63 12.33 -25.93
C GLU A 519 5.51 13.07 -24.60
N ILE A 520 6.59 13.18 -23.87
CA ILE A 520 6.65 13.84 -22.57
C ILE A 520 7.70 14.95 -22.65
N PRO A 521 7.31 16.22 -22.41
CA PRO A 521 8.23 17.35 -22.48
C PRO A 521 9.25 17.31 -21.35
N LYS A 522 10.52 17.62 -21.65
CA LYS A 522 11.57 17.75 -20.66
C LYS A 522 11.52 19.10 -19.93
N GLY A 523 11.97 19.09 -18.67
CA GLY A 523 11.99 20.32 -17.84
C GLY A 523 10.61 20.89 -17.56
N ARG A 524 9.56 20.07 -17.63
CA ARG A 524 8.16 20.48 -17.47
C ARG A 524 7.44 19.57 -16.47
N LEU A 525 6.32 20.07 -15.95
CA LEU A 525 5.37 19.27 -15.18
C LEU A 525 4.38 18.61 -16.13
N THR A 526 4.49 17.30 -16.30
CA THR A 526 3.53 16.49 -17.03
C THR A 526 2.65 15.74 -16.02
N VAL A 527 1.32 15.88 -16.17
CA VAL A 527 0.36 15.13 -15.35
C VAL A 527 -0.33 14.07 -16.20
N VAL A 528 -0.23 12.80 -15.73
CA VAL A 528 -0.96 11.67 -16.30
C VAL A 528 -2.21 11.44 -15.48
N THR A 529 -3.37 11.67 -16.09
CA THR A 529 -4.67 11.58 -15.44
C THR A 529 -5.62 10.64 -16.19
N GLY A 530 -6.85 10.52 -15.72
CA GLY A 530 -7.90 9.68 -16.30
C GLY A 530 -8.62 8.85 -15.27
N VAL A 531 -9.71 8.20 -15.64
CA VAL A 531 -10.54 7.41 -14.73
C VAL A 531 -9.79 6.26 -14.08
N SER A 532 -10.30 5.75 -12.95
CA SER A 532 -9.70 4.60 -12.27
C SER A 532 -9.68 3.37 -13.20
N GLY A 533 -8.54 2.67 -13.23
CA GLY A 533 -8.34 1.50 -14.10
C GLY A 533 -8.10 1.81 -15.58
N SER A 534 -7.90 3.09 -15.97
CA SER A 534 -7.60 3.48 -17.36
C SER A 534 -6.18 3.11 -17.82
N GLY A 535 -5.30 2.62 -16.93
CA GLY A 535 -3.95 2.18 -17.26
C GLY A 535 -2.83 3.19 -16.99
N LYS A 536 -3.09 4.27 -16.22
CA LYS A 536 -2.08 5.27 -15.84
C LYS A 536 -0.83 4.66 -15.21
N THR A 537 -1.03 3.89 -14.15
CA THR A 537 0.04 3.21 -13.41
C THR A 537 0.85 2.28 -14.33
N THR A 538 0.16 1.51 -15.18
CA THR A 538 0.81 0.62 -16.16
C THR A 538 1.63 1.40 -17.18
N MET A 539 1.13 2.53 -17.70
CA MET A 539 1.87 3.37 -18.64
C MET A 539 3.10 3.99 -17.99
N VAL A 540 2.99 4.48 -16.75
CA VAL A 540 4.09 5.21 -16.10
C VAL A 540 5.02 4.27 -15.36
N LEU A 541 4.51 3.45 -14.41
CA LEU A 541 5.35 2.64 -13.52
C LEU A 541 5.83 1.34 -14.16
N GLU A 542 5.01 0.71 -15.01
CA GLU A 542 5.37 -0.57 -15.62
C GLU A 542 5.97 -0.41 -17.04
N SER A 543 5.83 0.76 -17.66
CA SER A 543 6.35 0.99 -19.02
C SER A 543 7.39 2.11 -19.07
N LEU A 544 7.05 3.36 -18.67
CA LEU A 544 7.98 4.50 -18.80
C LEU A 544 9.22 4.32 -17.92
N ILE A 545 9.05 4.02 -16.62
CA ILE A 545 10.19 3.87 -15.69
C ILE A 545 11.12 2.74 -16.14
N PRO A 546 10.65 1.49 -16.36
CA PRO A 546 11.53 0.41 -16.80
C PRO A 546 12.20 0.66 -18.15
N ALA A 547 11.52 1.38 -19.07
CA ALA A 547 12.10 1.75 -20.34
C ALA A 547 13.26 2.74 -20.20
N LEU A 548 13.07 3.77 -19.33
CA LEU A 548 14.11 4.74 -19.03
C LEU A 548 15.31 4.10 -18.31
N GLU A 549 15.05 3.26 -17.30
CA GLU A 549 16.10 2.53 -16.57
C GLU A 549 16.90 1.61 -17.49
N ALA A 550 16.24 0.87 -18.39
CA ALA A 550 16.90 0.04 -19.38
C ALA A 550 17.74 0.88 -20.37
N SER A 551 17.23 2.03 -20.81
CA SER A 551 17.96 2.96 -21.68
C SER A 551 19.20 3.54 -21.00
N ILE A 552 19.10 3.90 -19.70
CA ILE A 552 20.21 4.46 -18.90
C ILE A 552 21.29 3.40 -18.63
N SER A 553 20.88 2.19 -18.24
CA SER A 553 21.81 1.10 -17.93
C SER A 553 22.36 0.38 -19.16
N GLY A 554 21.79 0.61 -20.35
CA GLY A 554 22.14 -0.13 -21.58
C GLY A 554 21.65 -1.58 -21.56
N SER A 555 20.72 -1.93 -20.69
CA SER A 555 20.13 -3.26 -20.61
C SER A 555 19.01 -3.47 -21.65
N ALA A 556 18.57 -4.72 -21.83
CA ALA A 556 17.50 -5.02 -22.77
C ALA A 556 16.19 -4.36 -22.34
N LEU A 557 15.47 -3.80 -23.32
CA LEU A 557 14.15 -3.21 -23.07
C LEU A 557 13.15 -4.31 -22.66
N PRO A 558 12.20 -4.01 -21.76
CA PRO A 558 11.09 -4.92 -21.47
C PRO A 558 10.35 -5.33 -22.76
N ALA A 559 9.85 -6.56 -22.80
CA ALA A 559 9.29 -7.16 -24.02
C ALA A 559 8.13 -6.37 -24.67
N HIS A 560 7.39 -5.59 -23.88
CA HIS A 560 6.29 -4.75 -24.36
C HIS A 560 6.74 -3.35 -24.83
N ILE A 561 7.99 -2.94 -24.59
CA ILE A 561 8.52 -1.67 -25.03
C ILE A 561 9.08 -1.82 -26.45
N ARG A 562 8.53 -1.07 -27.39
CA ARG A 562 9.00 -1.04 -28.78
C ARG A 562 10.16 -0.09 -28.98
N ALA A 563 10.06 1.09 -28.37
CA ALA A 563 11.09 2.12 -28.44
C ALA A 563 10.99 3.08 -27.26
N VAL A 564 12.15 3.56 -26.82
CA VAL A 564 12.27 4.68 -25.90
C VAL A 564 13.37 5.61 -26.42
N LYS A 565 13.10 6.92 -26.33
CA LYS A 565 14.09 7.97 -26.61
C LYS A 565 14.05 8.98 -25.47
N ALA A 566 15.14 9.14 -24.76
CA ALA A 566 15.25 10.02 -23.60
C ALA A 566 16.65 10.62 -23.50
N ASP A 567 17.12 11.24 -24.59
CA ASP A 567 18.48 11.81 -24.68
C ASP A 567 18.76 12.77 -23.53
N GLY A 568 19.88 12.59 -22.83
CA GLY A 568 20.31 13.45 -21.72
C GLY A 568 19.63 13.16 -20.38
N ILE A 569 18.84 12.09 -20.25
CA ILE A 569 18.33 11.60 -18.97
C ILE A 569 19.29 10.53 -18.44
N ALA A 570 19.79 10.74 -17.22
CA ALA A 570 20.73 9.83 -16.55
C ALA A 570 20.14 9.23 -15.27
N HIS A 571 19.08 9.82 -14.73
CA HIS A 571 18.46 9.36 -13.48
C HIS A 571 16.95 9.36 -13.55
N VAL A 572 16.33 8.28 -13.05
CA VAL A 572 14.89 8.17 -12.85
C VAL A 572 14.65 7.95 -11.34
N LYS A 573 13.73 8.72 -10.76
CA LYS A 573 13.43 8.68 -9.32
C LYS A 573 11.93 8.56 -9.11
N LEU A 574 11.50 7.40 -8.61
CA LEU A 574 10.12 7.17 -8.23
C LEU A 574 9.88 7.65 -6.79
N ILE A 575 8.87 8.50 -6.63
CA ILE A 575 8.39 9.01 -5.35
C ILE A 575 6.95 8.52 -5.17
N ASP A 576 6.80 7.41 -4.50
CA ASP A 576 5.53 6.75 -4.23
C ASP A 576 5.17 6.78 -2.74
N ALA A 577 3.93 6.39 -2.42
CA ALA A 577 3.42 6.34 -1.06
C ALA A 577 3.88 5.09 -0.26
N THR A 578 4.80 4.28 -0.78
CA THR A 578 5.32 3.13 -0.03
C THR A 578 5.98 3.58 1.27
N PRO A 579 5.75 2.86 2.38
CA PRO A 579 6.35 3.22 3.67
C PRO A 579 7.88 3.32 3.58
N ILE A 580 8.42 4.34 4.22
CA ILE A 580 9.86 4.51 4.36
C ILE A 580 10.35 3.61 5.48
N GLY A 581 11.02 2.53 5.13
CA GLY A 581 11.56 1.58 6.11
C GLY A 581 10.48 0.70 6.76
N ILE A 582 10.86 -0.52 7.10
CA ILE A 582 10.00 -1.49 7.77
C ILE A 582 10.32 -1.53 9.29
N ASN A 583 11.34 -0.78 9.71
CA ASN A 583 11.91 -0.88 11.03
C ASN A 583 11.54 0.35 11.87
N VAL A 584 10.96 0.12 13.03
CA VAL A 584 10.70 1.13 14.08
C VAL A 584 11.94 1.95 14.48
N ARG A 585 13.14 1.49 14.12
CA ARG A 585 14.41 2.20 14.34
C ARG A 585 14.69 3.31 13.31
N SER A 586 13.91 3.40 12.23
CA SER A 586 14.02 4.52 11.29
C SER A 586 13.14 5.68 11.75
N THR A 587 13.72 6.86 11.88
CA THR A 587 13.03 8.10 12.27
C THR A 587 13.16 9.17 11.21
N VAL A 588 12.33 10.21 11.26
CA VAL A 588 12.41 11.39 10.39
C VAL A 588 13.83 11.95 10.38
N ALA A 589 14.46 12.10 11.55
CA ALA A 589 15.82 12.64 11.64
C ALA A 589 16.87 11.71 11.01
N THR A 590 16.74 10.38 11.16
CA THR A 590 17.72 9.45 10.57
C THR A 590 17.58 9.40 9.06
N TYR A 591 16.36 9.36 8.56
CA TYR A 591 16.11 9.31 7.12
C TYR A 591 16.57 10.58 6.40
N ALA A 592 16.28 11.75 6.97
CA ALA A 592 16.76 13.03 6.44
C ALA A 592 18.26 13.27 6.67
N GLY A 593 18.97 12.34 7.30
CA GLY A 593 20.40 12.48 7.62
C GLY A 593 20.70 13.61 8.60
N VAL A 594 19.71 14.06 9.36
CA VAL A 594 19.86 15.09 10.42
C VAL A 594 20.51 14.48 11.65
N HIS A 595 20.11 13.28 12.04
CA HIS A 595 20.59 12.58 13.23
C HIS A 595 22.12 12.37 13.20
N ASP A 596 22.69 12.02 12.06
CA ASP A 596 24.14 11.81 11.94
C ASP A 596 24.93 13.11 12.14
N GLU A 597 24.42 14.23 11.67
CA GLU A 597 25.04 15.53 11.91
C GLU A 597 24.90 15.99 13.38
N LEU A 598 23.73 15.72 13.97
CA LEU A 598 23.53 15.99 15.40
C LEU A 598 24.51 15.18 16.27
N ARG A 599 24.67 13.87 16.01
CA ARG A 599 25.64 13.02 16.74
C ARG A 599 27.04 13.59 16.70
N LYS A 600 27.50 14.13 15.57
CA LYS A 600 28.80 14.76 15.40
C LYS A 600 28.90 16.08 16.21
N LEU A 601 27.82 16.85 16.31
CA LEU A 601 27.77 18.07 17.07
C LEU A 601 27.78 17.80 18.57
N TYR A 602 26.96 16.87 19.05
CA TYR A 602 26.90 16.48 20.47
C TYR A 602 28.24 15.91 20.95
N ALA A 603 28.92 15.10 20.18
CA ALA A 603 30.25 14.57 20.50
C ALA A 603 31.32 15.65 20.66
N ARG A 604 31.09 16.86 20.16
CA ARG A 604 32.01 18.00 20.31
C ARG A 604 31.70 18.89 21.52
N SER A 605 30.56 18.68 22.20
CA SER A 605 30.18 19.42 23.40
C SER A 605 31.18 19.22 24.55
N ALA A 606 31.16 20.13 25.53
CA ALA A 606 32.01 20.03 26.71
C ALA A 606 31.64 18.78 27.53
N ASP A 607 30.34 18.57 27.76
CA ASP A 607 29.81 17.45 28.55
C ASP A 607 30.17 16.07 27.91
N ALA A 608 30.11 15.98 26.56
CA ALA A 608 30.49 14.74 25.86
C ALA A 608 31.98 14.44 25.99
N LYS A 609 32.84 15.48 25.95
CA LYS A 609 34.29 15.30 26.14
C LYS A 609 34.64 14.92 27.58
N GLU A 610 33.95 15.49 28.55
CA GLU A 610 34.12 15.14 29.96
C GLU A 610 33.65 13.69 30.22
N GLY A 611 32.54 13.28 29.62
CA GLY A 611 32.02 11.90 29.70
C GLY A 611 32.74 10.89 28.81
N GLY A 612 33.68 11.34 27.95
CA GLY A 612 34.41 10.46 27.01
C GLY A 612 33.57 9.92 25.85
N TYR A 613 32.41 10.57 25.54
CA TYR A 613 31.50 10.11 24.51
C TYR A 613 31.92 10.53 23.11
N GLN A 614 31.83 9.59 22.16
CA GLN A 614 32.07 9.80 20.73
C GLN A 614 30.76 9.87 19.95
N ALA A 615 30.79 10.22 18.66
CA ALA A 615 29.63 10.29 17.84
C ALA A 615 28.88 8.94 17.67
N SER A 616 29.57 7.82 17.79
CA SER A 616 29.01 6.46 17.83
C SER A 616 28.10 6.23 19.02
N ASP A 617 28.44 6.80 20.19
CA ASP A 617 27.72 6.59 21.45
C ASP A 617 26.33 7.20 21.45
N PHE A 618 26.12 8.24 20.66
CA PHE A 618 24.82 8.89 20.45
C PHE A 618 23.90 8.17 19.46
N SER A 619 24.30 7.02 18.92
CA SER A 619 23.41 6.19 18.09
C SER A 619 22.47 5.38 18.99
N TYR A 620 21.17 5.62 18.91
CA TYR A 620 20.20 4.76 19.61
C TYR A 620 20.08 3.35 19.02
N ASN A 621 20.73 3.06 17.86
CA ASN A 621 20.77 1.73 17.28
C ASN A 621 21.93 0.88 17.83
N THR A 622 23.09 1.50 18.04
CA THR A 622 24.33 0.75 18.36
C THR A 622 25.18 1.41 19.46
N GLY A 623 24.84 2.65 19.87
CA GLY A 623 25.66 3.43 20.81
C GLY A 623 25.46 3.03 22.27
N SER A 624 26.41 3.44 23.12
CA SER A 624 26.39 3.18 24.56
C SER A 624 25.31 3.97 25.30
N LEU A 625 24.85 5.10 24.73
CA LEU A 625 23.80 5.96 25.28
C LEU A 625 22.39 5.50 24.88
N ARG A 626 22.23 4.36 24.22
CA ARG A 626 20.90 3.81 23.91
C ARG A 626 20.22 3.28 25.17
N CYS A 627 18.90 3.29 25.19
CA CYS A 627 18.13 2.73 26.28
C CYS A 627 18.35 1.20 26.39
N PRO A 628 18.81 0.69 27.54
CA PRO A 628 19.01 -0.74 27.72
C PRO A 628 17.69 -1.53 27.83
N GLY A 629 16.60 -0.90 28.29
CA GLY A 629 15.30 -1.58 28.48
C GLY A 629 14.60 -1.94 27.18
N CYS A 630 14.74 -1.10 26.13
CA CYS A 630 14.13 -1.36 24.81
C CYS A 630 15.19 -1.53 23.70
N ASP A 631 16.46 -1.58 24.04
CA ASP A 631 17.56 -1.68 23.08
C ASP A 631 17.48 -0.62 21.96
N GLY A 632 16.98 0.59 22.30
CA GLY A 632 16.86 1.73 21.40
C GLY A 632 15.67 1.70 20.44
N THR A 633 14.69 0.82 20.62
CA THR A 633 13.45 0.81 19.83
C THR A 633 12.45 1.88 20.29
N GLY A 634 12.51 2.31 21.56
CA GLY A 634 11.53 3.21 22.17
C GLY A 634 10.31 2.47 22.72
N GLU A 635 10.05 1.27 22.28
CA GLU A 635 8.90 0.45 22.62
C GLU A 635 9.31 -0.93 23.14
N VAL A 636 8.44 -1.54 23.92
CA VAL A 636 8.54 -2.93 24.35
C VAL A 636 7.32 -3.67 23.83
N SER A 637 7.56 -4.75 23.09
CA SER A 637 6.50 -5.66 22.67
C SER A 637 6.17 -6.61 23.79
N LEU A 638 4.93 -6.63 24.21
CA LEU A 638 4.41 -7.57 25.17
C LEU A 638 3.76 -8.72 24.41
N ASP A 639 4.40 -9.90 24.47
CA ASP A 639 3.79 -11.16 24.05
C ASP A 639 2.69 -11.53 25.07
N VAL A 640 1.46 -11.21 24.71
CA VAL A 640 0.30 -11.63 25.50
C VAL A 640 -0.24 -12.90 24.88
N GLN A 641 0.01 -14.06 25.50
CA GLN A 641 -0.48 -15.34 25.02
C GLN A 641 -1.93 -15.24 24.54
N PHE A 642 -2.17 -15.59 23.26
CA PHE A 642 -3.47 -15.58 22.57
C PHE A 642 -4.02 -14.20 22.16
N LEU A 643 -3.23 -13.11 22.25
CA LEU A 643 -3.57 -11.79 21.69
C LEU A 643 -2.47 -11.37 20.71
N PRO A 644 -2.75 -10.46 19.78
CA PRO A 644 -1.68 -9.81 19.00
C PRO A 644 -0.69 -9.11 19.94
N ASP A 645 0.59 -9.12 19.60
CA ASP A 645 1.62 -8.40 20.35
C ASP A 645 1.20 -6.94 20.56
N VAL A 646 1.25 -6.48 21.78
CA VAL A 646 0.94 -5.11 22.13
C VAL A 646 2.25 -4.36 22.36
N ASN A 647 2.52 -3.38 21.50
CA ASN A 647 3.63 -2.47 21.70
C ASN A 647 3.23 -1.36 22.66
N ILE A 648 4.02 -1.19 23.71
CA ILE A 648 3.88 -0.09 24.67
C ILE A 648 5.15 0.75 24.69
N PRO A 649 5.05 2.08 24.92
CA PRO A 649 6.23 2.90 25.14
C PRO A 649 7.10 2.29 26.26
N CYS A 650 8.40 2.22 26.01
CA CYS A 650 9.33 1.66 26.98
C CYS A 650 9.23 2.41 28.32
N PRO A 651 9.02 1.72 29.45
CA PRO A 651 8.86 2.37 30.75
C PRO A 651 10.11 3.13 31.19
N ASP A 652 11.30 2.68 30.76
CA ASP A 652 12.58 3.30 31.15
C ASP A 652 12.85 4.61 30.41
N CYS A 653 12.70 4.62 29.09
CA CYS A 653 12.99 5.79 28.26
C CYS A 653 11.73 6.57 27.81
N ARG A 654 10.53 6.03 28.04
CA ARG A 654 9.24 6.64 27.66
C ARG A 654 9.15 7.03 26.18
N GLY A 655 9.74 6.20 25.31
CA GLY A 655 9.75 6.41 23.87
C GLY A 655 10.99 7.14 23.34
N SER A 656 11.82 7.79 24.19
CA SER A 656 12.96 8.60 23.72
C SER A 656 14.10 7.79 23.08
N ARG A 657 14.13 6.46 23.26
CA ARG A 657 15.14 5.51 22.74
C ARG A 657 16.52 5.61 23.44
N TYR A 658 16.72 6.60 24.32
CA TYR A 658 17.99 6.90 24.99
C TYR A 658 17.98 6.56 26.46
N ALA A 659 19.15 6.18 26.97
CA ALA A 659 19.40 6.05 28.40
C ALA A 659 19.41 7.43 29.07
N ARG A 660 19.20 7.45 30.39
CA ARG A 660 19.15 8.67 31.17
C ARG A 660 20.42 9.52 31.04
N ALA A 661 21.59 8.89 30.95
CA ALA A 661 22.88 9.56 30.75
C ALA A 661 22.93 10.44 29.48
N ALA A 662 22.14 10.16 28.47
CA ALA A 662 22.08 11.00 27.27
C ALA A 662 21.46 12.37 27.52
N TYR A 663 20.64 12.53 28.57
CA TYR A 663 20.04 13.81 28.95
C TYR A 663 21.03 14.73 29.66
N ASP A 664 22.11 14.20 30.23
CA ASP A 664 23.13 14.95 30.91
C ASP A 664 24.09 15.63 29.92
N VAL A 665 24.18 15.13 28.69
CA VAL A 665 24.98 15.71 27.61
C VAL A 665 24.18 16.73 26.82
N LYS A 666 24.54 18.01 26.97
CA LYS A 666 23.81 19.15 26.39
C LYS A 666 24.60 19.85 25.29
N LEU A 667 23.88 20.34 24.31
CA LEU A 667 24.39 21.21 23.25
C LEU A 667 23.82 22.62 23.44
N ALA A 668 24.67 23.63 23.55
CA ALA A 668 24.26 25.01 23.63
C ALA A 668 24.18 25.64 22.23
N ASN A 669 23.13 26.39 21.96
CA ASN A 669 23.06 27.27 20.79
C ASN A 669 23.66 28.68 21.13
N LYS A 670 23.75 29.55 20.12
CA LYS A 670 24.30 30.90 20.33
C LYS A 670 23.49 31.79 21.28
N THR A 671 22.23 31.50 21.52
CA THR A 671 21.37 32.20 22.47
C THR A 671 21.56 31.73 23.90
N GLY A 672 22.41 30.72 24.13
CA GLY A 672 22.65 30.10 25.44
C GLY A 672 21.63 29.07 25.88
N LYS A 673 20.67 28.72 25.03
CA LYS A 673 19.73 27.60 25.29
C LYS A 673 20.47 26.28 25.16
N CYS A 674 20.39 25.43 26.19
CA CYS A 674 21.03 24.11 26.24
C CYS A 674 19.95 23.03 26.11
N VAL A 675 20.16 22.07 25.21
CA VAL A 675 19.23 20.95 24.92
C VAL A 675 20.03 19.67 24.78
N SER A 676 19.56 18.57 25.35
CA SER A 676 20.11 17.23 25.12
C SER A 676 19.61 16.63 23.79
N LEU A 677 20.32 15.59 23.28
CA LEU A 677 19.89 14.94 22.03
C LEU A 677 18.50 14.30 22.12
N PRO A 678 18.12 13.58 23.21
CA PRO A 678 16.75 13.08 23.36
C PRO A 678 15.71 14.22 23.33
N GLU A 679 15.94 15.32 24.05
CA GLU A 679 15.01 16.47 24.04
C GLU A 679 14.88 17.10 22.63
N LEU A 680 15.98 17.14 21.87
CA LEU A 680 15.97 17.66 20.50
C LEU A 680 15.22 16.71 19.55
N MET A 681 15.34 15.40 19.75
CA MET A 681 14.60 14.40 18.97
C MET A 681 13.08 14.45 19.22
N ASP A 682 12.64 14.90 20.39
CA ASP A 682 11.24 15.12 20.74
C ASP A 682 10.67 16.45 20.19
N MET A 683 11.53 17.33 19.66
CA MET A 683 11.06 18.58 19.05
C MET A 683 10.51 18.33 17.65
N ASP A 684 9.49 19.12 17.27
CA ASP A 684 9.10 19.23 15.87
C ASP A 684 10.22 19.89 15.03
N VAL A 685 10.19 19.61 13.72
CA VAL A 685 11.20 20.11 12.77
C VAL A 685 11.31 21.64 12.79
N ALA A 686 10.20 22.37 12.96
CA ALA A 686 10.20 23.83 12.99
C ALA A 686 10.89 24.37 14.24
N SER A 687 10.58 23.81 15.41
CA SER A 687 11.22 24.16 16.70
C SER A 687 12.70 23.76 16.73
N ALA A 688 13.02 22.59 16.18
CA ALA A 688 14.41 22.14 16.05
C ALA A 688 15.22 23.03 15.10
N LEU A 689 14.60 23.51 14.00
CA LEU A 689 15.23 24.47 13.08
C LEU A 689 15.55 25.78 13.78
N ASP A 690 14.64 26.30 14.62
CA ASP A 690 14.86 27.51 15.37
C ASP A 690 16.00 27.34 16.39
N PHE A 691 16.09 26.20 17.08
CA PHE A 691 17.20 25.88 17.97
C PHE A 691 18.54 25.74 17.22
N CYS A 692 18.53 25.03 16.08
CA CYS A 692 19.72 24.73 15.29
C CYS A 692 20.07 25.81 14.26
N ARG A 693 19.47 27.00 14.30
CA ARG A 693 19.64 28.07 13.29
C ARG A 693 21.10 28.36 12.95
N ASP A 694 21.99 28.31 13.94
CA ASP A 694 23.43 28.57 13.82
C ASP A 694 24.25 27.33 13.38
N MET A 695 23.65 26.17 13.28
CA MET A 695 24.26 24.89 12.92
C MET A 695 24.04 24.62 11.42
N LYS A 696 24.89 25.22 10.57
CA LYS A 696 24.69 25.38 9.12
C LYS A 696 24.14 24.10 8.43
N THR A 697 24.79 22.95 8.60
CA THR A 697 24.39 21.69 7.92
C THR A 697 23.04 21.18 8.43
N VAL A 698 22.82 21.20 9.73
CA VAL A 698 21.55 20.76 10.36
C VAL A 698 20.43 21.72 9.98
N SER A 699 20.65 23.02 10.08
CA SER A 699 19.69 24.07 9.72
C SER A 699 19.25 23.98 8.25
N GLN A 700 20.20 23.70 7.34
CA GLN A 700 19.85 23.48 5.92
C GLN A 700 18.92 22.28 5.73
N LYS A 701 19.23 21.12 6.32
CA LYS A 701 18.42 19.91 6.22
C LYS A 701 17.02 20.10 6.84
N LEU A 702 16.95 20.69 8.04
CA LEU A 702 15.67 21.01 8.69
C LEU A 702 14.86 22.04 7.89
N GLY A 703 15.54 23.04 7.28
CA GLY A 703 14.91 24.00 6.39
C GLY A 703 14.27 23.36 5.15
N ILE A 704 14.88 22.29 4.59
CA ILE A 704 14.30 21.51 3.51
C ILE A 704 13.02 20.81 4.00
N LEU A 705 13.07 20.12 5.14
CA LEU A 705 11.89 19.45 5.70
C LEU A 705 10.74 20.44 5.94
N LYS A 706 11.05 21.63 6.47
CA LYS A 706 10.04 22.69 6.68
C LYS A 706 9.43 23.15 5.35
N ARG A 707 10.23 23.37 4.31
CA ARG A 707 9.74 23.74 2.97
C ARG A 707 8.88 22.66 2.32
N LEU A 708 9.13 21.39 2.65
CA LEU A 708 8.30 20.26 2.23
C LEU A 708 6.98 20.15 3.01
N GLY A 709 6.66 21.12 3.89
CA GLY A 709 5.46 21.07 4.73
C GLY A 709 5.53 20.03 5.85
N LEU A 710 6.74 19.54 6.20
CA LEU A 710 6.96 18.56 7.28
C LEU A 710 7.42 19.22 8.59
N GLY A 711 7.19 20.53 8.75
CA GLY A 711 7.63 21.30 9.89
C GLY A 711 7.04 20.86 11.23
N TYR A 712 5.91 20.19 11.23
CA TYR A 712 5.19 19.72 12.40
C TYR A 712 5.60 18.32 12.88
N LEU A 713 6.27 17.52 12.04
CA LEU A 713 6.72 16.17 12.42
C LEU A 713 7.81 16.29 13.48
N THR A 714 7.81 15.38 14.45
CA THR A 714 8.90 15.28 15.42
C THR A 714 10.12 14.60 14.79
N LEU A 715 11.32 15.01 15.20
CA LEU A 715 12.54 14.40 14.67
C LEU A 715 12.65 12.91 14.99
N GLY A 716 12.14 12.51 16.16
CA GLY A 716 12.12 11.13 16.65
C GLY A 716 10.96 10.29 16.12
N GLU A 717 10.04 10.86 15.35
CA GLU A 717 8.88 10.17 14.81
C GLU A 717 9.29 9.02 13.88
N GLU A 718 8.66 7.89 14.04
CA GLU A 718 8.97 6.67 13.28
C GLU A 718 8.52 6.78 11.84
N THR A 719 9.38 6.42 10.89
CA THR A 719 9.02 6.51 9.48
C THR A 719 7.87 5.58 9.06
N PRO A 720 7.65 4.40 9.67
CA PRO A 720 6.47 3.58 9.38
C PRO A 720 5.13 4.17 9.84
N SER A 721 5.12 5.12 10.78
CA SER A 721 3.90 5.78 11.28
C SER A 721 3.43 6.92 10.39
N LEU A 722 4.28 7.38 9.46
CA LEU A 722 3.99 8.50 8.58
C LEU A 722 2.84 8.18 7.60
N SER A 723 2.01 9.16 7.32
CA SER A 723 1.02 9.09 6.24
C SER A 723 1.71 8.94 4.87
N GLY A 724 0.94 8.55 3.83
CA GLY A 724 1.49 8.40 2.48
C GLY A 724 2.15 9.66 1.95
N GLY A 725 1.46 10.78 2.08
CA GLY A 725 1.97 12.06 1.62
C GLY A 725 3.18 12.56 2.42
N GLU A 726 3.24 12.31 3.73
CA GLU A 726 4.41 12.63 4.56
C GLU A 726 5.64 11.80 4.13
N ALA A 727 5.44 10.49 3.90
CA ALA A 727 6.49 9.60 3.42
C ALA A 727 7.03 10.05 2.06
N GLN A 728 6.16 10.38 1.10
CA GLN A 728 6.55 10.91 -0.21
C GLN A 728 7.37 12.20 -0.09
N ARG A 729 6.89 13.17 0.70
CA ARG A 729 7.59 14.43 0.92
C ARG A 729 8.94 14.24 1.63
N LEU A 730 9.02 13.29 2.56
CA LEU A 730 10.27 12.97 3.23
C LEU A 730 11.29 12.32 2.27
N LYS A 731 10.85 11.47 1.32
CA LYS A 731 11.72 10.92 0.26
C LYS A 731 12.41 12.02 -0.56
N LEU A 732 11.73 13.13 -0.78
CA LEU A 732 12.28 14.26 -1.52
C LEU A 732 13.34 15.07 -0.75
N ALA A 733 13.41 14.95 0.56
CA ALA A 733 14.29 15.76 1.39
C ALA A 733 15.78 15.66 1.00
N SER A 734 16.21 14.52 0.47
CA SER A 734 17.58 14.28 -0.01
C SER A 734 17.87 14.85 -1.41
N GLU A 735 16.83 15.21 -2.16
CA GLU A 735 16.92 15.58 -3.57
C GLU A 735 16.83 17.10 -3.80
N ILE A 736 16.10 17.81 -2.95
CA ILE A 736 15.94 19.27 -3.08
C ILE A 736 17.27 20.00 -2.88
N GLY A 737 17.56 20.93 -3.78
CA GLY A 737 18.76 21.78 -3.73
C GLY A 737 19.96 21.25 -4.49
N LYS A 738 19.81 20.16 -5.25
CA LYS A 738 20.80 19.67 -6.24
C LYS A 738 20.39 20.12 -7.65
N THR A 739 21.35 20.27 -8.57
CA THR A 739 21.06 20.41 -10.00
C THR A 739 20.55 19.07 -10.54
N GLN A 740 19.45 19.07 -11.28
CA GLN A 740 18.72 17.87 -11.68
C GLN A 740 18.37 17.84 -13.18
N THR A 741 19.17 18.52 -14.03
CA THR A 741 18.87 18.68 -15.46
C THR A 741 18.80 17.35 -16.25
N ASP A 742 19.37 16.30 -15.69
CA ASP A 742 19.41 14.94 -16.24
C ASP A 742 18.48 13.95 -15.51
N SER A 743 17.58 14.48 -14.67
CA SER A 743 16.75 13.66 -13.78
C SER A 743 15.27 13.76 -14.12
N VAL A 744 14.59 12.61 -14.09
CA VAL A 744 13.14 12.49 -14.17
C VAL A 744 12.62 12.08 -12.79
N PHE A 745 11.73 12.89 -12.22
CA PHE A 745 11.00 12.56 -11.01
C PHE A 745 9.61 12.10 -11.39
N VAL A 746 9.25 10.91 -10.94
CA VAL A 746 7.91 10.32 -11.14
C VAL A 746 7.21 10.27 -9.80
N PHE A 747 6.02 10.86 -9.72
CA PHE A 747 5.18 10.86 -8.53
C PHE A 747 3.92 10.04 -8.78
N ASP A 748 3.59 9.18 -7.82
CA ASP A 748 2.36 8.38 -7.86
C ASP A 748 1.38 8.92 -6.80
N GLU A 749 0.34 9.62 -7.27
CA GLU A 749 -0.74 10.23 -6.49
C GLU A 749 -0.25 11.03 -5.25
N PRO A 750 0.61 12.05 -5.42
CA PRO A 750 1.23 12.74 -4.30
C PRO A 750 0.29 13.67 -3.53
N SER A 751 -0.89 13.98 -4.03
CA SER A 751 -1.92 14.79 -3.34
C SER A 751 -2.75 13.98 -2.33
N ILE A 752 -2.57 12.66 -2.28
CA ILE A 752 -3.34 11.79 -1.38
C ILE A 752 -3.27 12.30 0.07
N GLY A 753 -4.45 12.54 0.68
CA GLY A 753 -4.57 12.97 2.05
C GLY A 753 -4.11 14.41 2.31
N LEU A 754 -3.99 15.25 1.28
CA LEU A 754 -3.59 16.64 1.39
C LEU A 754 -4.80 17.58 1.39
N HIS A 755 -4.83 18.47 2.38
CA HIS A 755 -5.72 19.62 2.36
C HIS A 755 -5.36 20.56 1.18
N PRO A 756 -6.29 21.32 0.57
CA PRO A 756 -5.96 22.25 -0.52
C PRO A 756 -4.79 23.21 -0.22
N LEU A 757 -4.63 23.64 1.03
CA LEU A 757 -3.46 24.43 1.45
C LEU A 757 -2.15 23.62 1.37
N ASP A 758 -2.17 22.32 1.66
CA ASP A 758 -0.99 21.46 1.56
C ASP A 758 -0.66 21.13 0.09
N VAL A 759 -1.67 21.08 -0.80
CA VAL A 759 -1.48 20.96 -2.25
C VAL A 759 -0.68 22.15 -2.80
N ARG A 760 -0.90 23.35 -2.28
CA ARG A 760 -0.09 24.53 -2.64
C ARG A 760 1.38 24.37 -2.29
N VAL A 761 1.67 23.77 -1.12
CA VAL A 761 3.05 23.44 -0.71
C VAL A 761 3.66 22.44 -1.69
N LEU A 762 2.90 21.40 -2.08
CA LEU A 762 3.34 20.39 -3.05
C LEU A 762 3.65 21.03 -4.42
N LEU A 763 2.80 21.91 -4.90
CA LEU A 763 3.06 22.68 -6.15
C LEU A 763 4.35 23.51 -6.06
N GLY A 764 4.63 24.11 -4.92
CA GLY A 764 5.91 24.79 -4.66
C GLY A 764 7.12 23.84 -4.71
N VAL A 765 6.96 22.60 -4.27
CA VAL A 765 7.98 21.55 -4.39
C VAL A 765 8.23 21.18 -5.86
N PHE A 766 7.18 20.98 -6.66
CA PHE A 766 7.32 20.72 -8.09
C PHE A 766 8.02 21.88 -8.79
N GLN A 767 7.65 23.13 -8.48
CA GLN A 767 8.33 24.29 -9.04
C GLN A 767 9.82 24.31 -8.69
N ALA A 768 10.19 24.00 -7.46
CA ALA A 768 11.60 23.95 -7.05
C ALA A 768 12.41 22.85 -7.78
N LEU A 769 11.80 21.72 -8.09
CA LEU A 769 12.41 20.68 -8.92
C LEU A 769 12.58 21.16 -10.37
N LEU A 770 11.56 21.79 -10.96
CA LEU A 770 11.60 22.34 -12.30
C LEU A 770 12.66 23.44 -12.43
N ASP A 771 12.74 24.34 -11.43
CA ASP A 771 13.76 25.40 -11.37
C ASP A 771 15.19 24.84 -11.27
N SER A 772 15.35 23.61 -10.76
CA SER A 772 16.64 22.89 -10.75
C SER A 772 16.94 22.18 -12.07
N GLY A 773 16.03 22.24 -13.05
CA GLY A 773 16.13 21.64 -14.37
C GLY A 773 15.55 20.24 -14.49
N ALA A 774 14.91 19.71 -13.45
CA ALA A 774 14.31 18.39 -13.49
C ALA A 774 13.10 18.30 -14.42
N THR A 775 12.82 17.11 -14.93
CA THR A 775 11.54 16.75 -15.53
C THR A 775 10.67 16.10 -14.46
N VAL A 776 9.40 16.52 -14.37
CA VAL A 776 8.46 16.03 -13.35
C VAL A 776 7.27 15.38 -14.05
N VAL A 777 7.02 14.10 -13.76
CA VAL A 777 5.86 13.33 -14.24
C VAL A 777 5.04 12.93 -13.03
N VAL A 778 3.74 13.23 -13.04
CA VAL A 778 2.83 12.99 -11.90
C VAL A 778 1.62 12.21 -12.37
N ILE A 779 1.33 11.09 -11.71
CA ILE A 779 0.03 10.41 -11.85
C ILE A 779 -0.90 11.09 -10.85
N GLU A 780 -2.01 11.68 -11.30
CA GLU A 780 -2.86 12.48 -10.43
C GLU A 780 -4.34 12.54 -10.83
N HIS A 781 -5.18 12.79 -9.80
CA HIS A 781 -6.62 13.03 -9.93
C HIS A 781 -7.03 14.37 -9.34
N ASP A 782 -6.21 14.99 -8.52
CA ASP A 782 -6.46 16.30 -7.92
C ASP A 782 -6.50 17.38 -8.99
N LEU A 783 -7.63 18.12 -9.04
CA LEU A 783 -7.87 19.12 -10.09
C LEU A 783 -6.92 20.32 -9.97
N ASP A 784 -6.48 20.68 -8.77
CA ASP A 784 -5.55 21.79 -8.57
C ASP A 784 -4.16 21.44 -9.10
N VAL A 785 -3.71 20.20 -8.91
CA VAL A 785 -2.46 19.70 -9.51
C VAL A 785 -2.57 19.65 -11.04
N ILE A 786 -3.69 19.12 -11.56
CA ILE A 786 -3.93 18.99 -13.00
C ILE A 786 -3.95 20.38 -13.68
N ARG A 787 -4.64 21.39 -13.09
CA ARG A 787 -4.68 22.77 -13.60
C ARG A 787 -3.31 23.43 -13.62
N ASN A 788 -2.39 22.97 -12.79
CA ASN A 788 -1.02 23.48 -12.70
C ASN A 788 -0.02 22.76 -13.61
N ALA A 789 -0.42 21.77 -14.39
CA ALA A 789 0.44 21.07 -15.34
C ALA A 789 0.87 21.98 -16.50
N ASP A 790 2.05 21.75 -17.06
CA ASP A 790 2.45 22.28 -18.37
C ASP A 790 1.88 21.43 -19.50
N HIS A 791 1.79 20.11 -19.24
CA HIS A 791 1.27 19.12 -20.19
C HIS A 791 0.45 18.08 -19.44
N ILE A 792 -0.68 17.69 -20.00
CA ILE A 792 -1.58 16.66 -19.46
C ILE A 792 -1.67 15.52 -20.46
N ILE A 793 -1.66 14.29 -19.96
CA ILE A 793 -1.96 13.08 -20.70
C ILE A 793 -3.19 12.44 -20.03
N ASP A 794 -4.35 12.49 -20.71
CA ASP A 794 -5.60 11.92 -20.20
C ASP A 794 -5.82 10.52 -20.77
N MET A 795 -5.91 9.54 -19.87
CA MET A 795 -6.10 8.13 -20.22
C MET A 795 -7.55 7.68 -19.99
N GLY A 796 -8.09 6.96 -20.97
CA GLY A 796 -9.49 6.53 -20.89
C GLY A 796 -9.93 5.72 -22.10
N PRO A 797 -11.24 5.85 -22.47
CA PRO A 797 -12.29 6.67 -21.80
C PRO A 797 -12.87 6.03 -20.53
N GLY A 798 -12.63 4.75 -20.29
CA GLY A 798 -13.11 3.98 -19.14
C GLY A 798 -11.99 3.21 -18.46
N GLY A 799 -12.37 2.34 -17.51
CA GLY A 799 -11.45 1.38 -16.88
C GLY A 799 -11.41 0.04 -17.59
N GLY A 800 -10.35 -0.75 -17.38
CA GLY A 800 -10.18 -2.08 -17.96
C GLY A 800 -10.11 -2.06 -19.49
N ASP A 801 -10.80 -2.99 -20.16
CA ASP A 801 -10.77 -3.12 -21.63
C ASP A 801 -11.33 -1.91 -22.38
N ALA A 802 -12.23 -1.14 -21.74
CA ALA A 802 -12.76 0.11 -22.27
C ALA A 802 -11.74 1.27 -22.19
N GLY A 803 -10.70 1.11 -21.41
CA GLY A 803 -9.61 2.07 -21.24
C GLY A 803 -8.36 1.73 -22.02
N GLY A 804 -7.21 2.07 -21.42
CA GLY A 804 -5.88 1.71 -21.92
C GLY A 804 -5.44 2.50 -23.15
N ARG A 805 -6.02 3.68 -23.38
CA ARG A 805 -5.65 4.57 -24.49
C ARG A 805 -5.43 5.99 -23.98
N ILE A 806 -4.58 6.74 -24.66
CA ILE A 806 -4.51 8.19 -24.51
C ILE A 806 -5.67 8.76 -25.31
N ILE A 807 -6.60 9.44 -24.62
CA ILE A 807 -7.80 10.04 -25.24
C ILE A 807 -7.60 11.51 -25.55
N ALA A 808 -6.75 12.20 -24.79
CA ALA A 808 -6.38 13.59 -25.01
C ALA A 808 -4.98 13.85 -24.47
N ALA A 809 -4.23 14.75 -25.09
CA ALA A 809 -2.95 15.23 -24.58
C ALA A 809 -2.76 16.70 -24.99
N GLY A 810 -2.29 17.53 -24.07
CA GLY A 810 -2.10 18.96 -24.31
C GLY A 810 -1.98 19.77 -23.03
N THR A 811 -2.02 21.08 -23.16
CA THR A 811 -2.09 22.02 -22.03
C THR A 811 -3.45 21.90 -21.31
N PRO A 812 -3.58 22.34 -20.05
CA PRO A 812 -4.86 22.32 -19.33
C PRO A 812 -6.00 23.00 -20.09
N ASP A 813 -5.72 24.08 -20.83
CA ASP A 813 -6.73 24.81 -21.60
C ASP A 813 -7.18 24.01 -22.85
N GLU A 814 -6.29 23.26 -23.48
CA GLU A 814 -6.63 22.35 -24.59
C GLU A 814 -7.47 21.16 -24.08
N ILE A 815 -7.07 20.53 -22.96
CA ILE A 815 -7.79 19.41 -22.35
C ILE A 815 -9.20 19.81 -21.95
N ARG A 816 -9.40 21.03 -21.40
CA ARG A 816 -10.72 21.56 -21.05
C ARG A 816 -11.64 21.68 -22.27
N GLN A 817 -11.09 21.97 -23.44
CA GLN A 817 -11.85 22.13 -24.68
C GLN A 817 -12.03 20.82 -25.45
N ASP A 818 -11.31 19.78 -25.12
CA ASP A 818 -11.38 18.51 -25.83
C ASP A 818 -12.58 17.66 -25.35
N PRO A 819 -13.59 17.43 -26.21
CA PRO A 819 -14.78 16.67 -25.85
C PRO A 819 -14.49 15.19 -25.57
N ALA A 820 -13.36 14.65 -26.03
CA ALA A 820 -12.94 13.28 -25.77
C ALA A 820 -12.38 13.12 -24.34
N SER A 821 -11.88 14.21 -23.75
CA SER A 821 -11.32 14.17 -22.40
C SER A 821 -12.42 14.01 -21.36
N VAL A 822 -12.29 12.97 -20.53
CA VAL A 822 -13.16 12.78 -19.36
C VAL A 822 -12.78 13.78 -18.27
N THR A 823 -11.50 13.98 -18.04
CA THR A 823 -10.95 14.90 -17.03
C THR A 823 -11.27 16.36 -17.39
N GLY A 824 -11.21 16.72 -18.67
CA GLY A 824 -11.46 18.10 -19.15
C GLY A 824 -12.83 18.67 -18.75
N ARG A 825 -13.80 17.82 -18.51
CA ARG A 825 -15.15 18.23 -18.05
C ARG A 825 -15.18 18.79 -16.63
N TYR A 826 -14.14 18.54 -15.85
CA TYR A 826 -14.00 18.95 -14.45
C TYR A 826 -12.96 20.08 -14.26
N LEU A 827 -12.18 20.40 -15.30
CA LEU A 827 -11.22 21.50 -15.32
C LEU A 827 -11.92 22.85 -15.63
#